data_d21d31989b85fbf9535a2ae736f317cc
#
_entry.id   d21d31989b85fbf9535a2ae736f317cc
#
_cell.length_a   1.000
_cell.length_b   1.000
_cell.length_c   1.000
_cell.angle_alpha   90.00
_cell.angle_beta   90.00
_cell.angle_gamma   90.00
#
_symmetry.space_group_name_H-M   'P 1'
#
loop_
_entity.id
_entity.type
_entity.pdbx_description
1 polymer ?
#
loop_
_entity_poly.entity_id
_entity_poly.type
_entity_poly.pdbx_seq_one_letter_code
_entity_poly.pdbx_strand_id
1 'polypeptide(L)'
;MTATVKPAPAAGSRTGQKPRRLLLVDSHSLIYRAYFALPALTDRKGRLTNAAFGFTSMLLNALPGHDLVAAAFDHPGKTFRHEEYAEYKGTRKRAPDDLVGQFPIVREVVSALNFATYSVAGYEADDIIGTLSLQAEQMGIPTSVLTGDLDMLQVVSPLVEALTTRRGISETIRYGVEEVRARYGLEPAQVPDLKALKGDVTDNIPGVPGVGEKTAIKLLQEHGSIEGLIAALDTLPAGRITDALKANAEQLPVSKRLATIIRDVDVKLDPEDCVLKEYDDAQVRALFEEYDFRTLLPRLPRPVGTNKKTAPDLEGSAGRIVRGPAGNVQATFAFDQPQTAGGEQAEELTVETEVVAEPARLAALLKEWGGAALSVTLVLEDPQPRHSKLAGIALAPAGGDAAAYVPLRAGGAEVADAGALLENLRARWPETELTAYSLKQVELGLGPRGFPSPRGFDVSLASYLSDSRAKTPPVAELAYQWLGLKLQPVTEVLGSGRKAVLPGDVDAATAARLFGPEAAALSRLRAHLEPELERQGLGHLYGDVEAPLAPILAEMELAGVGLDVPVLEALSVELGQRVEALEREIEEVAGYQLNINSPLQLQKLLFEDLGLATARRTRTGAVSTDSATLEALRDRHPVIDLVLEYRQLTKLKGTYVDALPALIDPADGRLHTSFNQTVAATGRLSSSDPNLQNIPIRSDVGRRIRQAFIPRPGNTMVSADYSQIELRVLAHLCHDPALVEAFTRGEDIHAVTASLVFNVPLPEVTANQRRAAKVANFGVLYGLSASGLQRDLGMPVDEAKEFIKNYFTRFAGVRAFLEQVKDDAYRNGYVETLLGRRRYLQDLRAANPMLRSAAERMAVNMPFQGGNADIMKLAMVALRRRFGAEGFRSQMILQVHDELVFDVYPDELHRVAAAVKEEMVGAYELSVPIVVEVKGGPNWDAVMPVDVAA
;
A
#
# COMPACT_ATOMS: atom_id res chain seq x y z
N MET A 1 33.11 -55.07 -28.63
CA MET A 1 34.31 -54.21 -28.51
C MET A 1 33.83 -52.78 -28.42
N THR A 2 33.67 -52.30 -27.24
CA THR A 2 33.17 -50.96 -26.87
C THR A 2 34.38 -50.03 -26.76
N ALA A 3 34.47 -49.05 -27.64
CA ALA A 3 35.49 -48.02 -27.59
C ALA A 3 34.98 -46.85 -26.72
N THR A 4 35.59 -46.70 -25.54
CA THR A 4 35.46 -45.57 -24.67
C THR A 4 36.21 -44.37 -25.24
N VAL A 5 35.49 -43.33 -25.65
CA VAL A 5 36.07 -42.04 -26.03
C VAL A 5 36.28 -41.21 -24.72
N LYS A 6 37.54 -40.89 -24.44
CA LYS A 6 37.93 -39.93 -23.41
C LYS A 6 37.56 -38.52 -23.85
N PRO A 7 37.02 -37.67 -22.94
CA PRO A 7 36.85 -36.27 -23.30
C PRO A 7 38.19 -35.53 -23.36
N ALA A 8 38.31 -34.64 -24.32
CA ALA A 8 39.47 -33.75 -24.49
C ALA A 8 39.55 -32.73 -23.34
N PRO A 9 40.76 -32.28 -22.96
CA PRO A 9 40.94 -31.33 -21.90
C PRO A 9 40.45 -29.93 -22.29
N ALA A 10 39.72 -29.31 -21.40
CA ALA A 10 39.25 -27.93 -21.51
C ALA A 10 40.41 -26.97 -21.78
N ALA A 11 40.27 -26.14 -22.80
CA ALA A 11 41.18 -25.02 -23.08
C ALA A 11 41.14 -24.04 -21.91
N GLY A 12 42.31 -23.76 -21.34
CA GLY A 12 42.48 -22.93 -20.16
C GLY A 12 42.00 -21.51 -20.37
N SER A 13 41.13 -21.06 -19.47
CA SER A 13 40.72 -19.69 -19.36
C SER A 13 41.89 -18.76 -19.00
N ARG A 14 42.19 -17.84 -19.92
CA ARG A 14 42.96 -16.64 -19.60
C ARG A 14 42.00 -15.55 -19.15
N THR A 15 42.38 -14.89 -18.06
CA THR A 15 41.76 -13.70 -17.41
C THR A 15 40.57 -13.97 -16.49
N GLY A 16 40.71 -13.53 -15.20
CA GLY A 16 39.72 -13.63 -14.13
C GLY A 16 38.56 -12.64 -14.23
N GLN A 17 37.81 -12.67 -15.34
CA GLN A 17 36.52 -12.00 -15.44
C GLN A 17 35.40 -12.99 -15.04
N LYS A 18 34.52 -12.58 -14.15
CA LYS A 18 33.27 -13.33 -13.87
C LYS A 18 32.51 -13.54 -15.18
N PRO A 19 31.90 -14.72 -15.42
CA PRO A 19 31.07 -14.93 -16.59
C PRO A 19 29.93 -13.91 -16.63
N ARG A 20 29.73 -13.23 -17.75
CA ARG A 20 28.58 -12.32 -17.97
C ARG A 20 27.28 -13.10 -17.78
N ARG A 21 26.26 -12.47 -17.17
CA ARG A 21 24.93 -13.06 -16.97
C ARG A 21 23.90 -12.39 -17.87
N LEU A 22 23.01 -13.17 -18.47
CA LEU A 22 21.93 -12.70 -19.35
C LEU A 22 20.58 -12.70 -18.63
N LEU A 23 19.82 -11.61 -18.75
CA LEU A 23 18.41 -11.52 -18.38
C LEU A 23 17.55 -11.52 -19.66
N LEU A 24 16.74 -12.54 -19.83
CA LEU A 24 15.69 -12.60 -20.85
C LEU A 24 14.36 -12.23 -20.24
N VAL A 25 13.61 -11.33 -20.87
CA VAL A 25 12.39 -10.75 -20.32
C VAL A 25 11.19 -11.14 -21.20
N ASP A 26 10.24 -11.86 -20.63
CA ASP A 26 8.94 -12.15 -21.21
C ASP A 26 8.00 -10.95 -21.03
N SER A 27 8.00 -10.07 -22.02
CA SER A 27 7.31 -8.78 -21.89
C SER A 27 5.80 -8.93 -21.80
N HIS A 28 5.18 -9.82 -22.58
CA HIS A 28 3.72 -9.96 -22.60
C HIS A 28 3.18 -10.52 -21.29
N SER A 29 3.76 -11.60 -20.81
CA SER A 29 3.39 -12.21 -19.55
C SER A 29 3.49 -11.22 -18.36
N LEU A 30 4.58 -10.43 -18.31
CA LEU A 30 4.78 -9.43 -17.27
C LEU A 30 3.81 -8.25 -17.37
N ILE A 31 3.49 -7.77 -18.57
CA ILE A 31 2.51 -6.70 -18.80
C ILE A 31 1.12 -7.14 -18.30
N TYR A 32 0.66 -8.33 -18.68
CA TYR A 32 -0.59 -8.90 -18.20
C TYR A 32 -0.58 -9.05 -16.68
N ARG A 33 0.49 -9.61 -16.13
CA ARG A 33 0.62 -9.79 -14.69
C ARG A 33 0.56 -8.46 -13.94
N ALA A 34 1.26 -7.45 -14.41
CA ALA A 34 1.26 -6.12 -13.81
C ALA A 34 -0.13 -5.48 -13.85
N TYR A 35 -0.82 -5.59 -14.99
CA TYR A 35 -2.17 -5.06 -15.17
C TYR A 35 -3.16 -5.61 -14.14
N PHE A 36 -3.11 -6.93 -13.88
CA PHE A 36 -4.02 -7.56 -12.92
C PHE A 36 -3.56 -7.47 -11.46
N ALA A 37 -2.28 -7.23 -11.20
CA ALA A 37 -1.72 -7.15 -9.85
C ALA A 37 -1.85 -5.76 -9.24
N LEU A 38 -1.80 -4.70 -10.05
CA LEU A 38 -1.81 -3.32 -9.58
C LEU A 38 -3.19 -2.68 -9.72
N PRO A 39 -3.54 -1.74 -8.81
CA PRO A 39 -4.69 -0.86 -9.01
C PRO A 39 -4.49 -0.02 -10.28
N ALA A 40 -5.56 0.65 -10.74
CA ALA A 40 -5.46 1.60 -11.83
C ALA A 40 -4.54 2.76 -11.42
N LEU A 41 -3.44 2.93 -12.16
CA LEU A 41 -2.53 4.08 -12.07
C LEU A 41 -2.65 4.86 -13.36
N THR A 42 -2.62 6.18 -13.28
CA THR A 42 -2.69 7.07 -14.44
C THR A 42 -1.52 8.03 -14.46
N ASP A 43 -1.07 8.37 -15.66
CA ASP A 43 -0.12 9.46 -15.85
C ASP A 43 -0.81 10.84 -15.75
N ARG A 44 -0.06 11.91 -15.87
CA ARG A 44 -0.55 13.28 -15.82
C ARG A 44 -1.55 13.64 -16.93
N LYS A 45 -1.56 12.88 -18.03
CA LYS A 45 -2.50 13.02 -19.15
C LYS A 45 -3.75 12.16 -18.99
N GLY A 46 -3.88 11.43 -17.87
CA GLY A 46 -5.00 10.55 -17.55
C GLY A 46 -4.97 9.20 -18.30
N ARG A 47 -3.84 8.82 -18.94
CA ARG A 47 -3.66 7.51 -19.54
C ARG A 47 -3.36 6.47 -18.46
N LEU A 48 -4.00 5.31 -18.53
CA LEU A 48 -3.68 4.19 -17.64
C LEU A 48 -2.25 3.69 -17.88
N THR A 49 -1.48 3.55 -16.80
CA THR A 49 -0.06 3.19 -16.84
C THR A 49 0.31 2.06 -15.87
N ASN A 50 -0.65 1.49 -15.15
CA ASN A 50 -0.40 0.47 -14.13
C ASN A 50 0.34 -0.77 -14.66
N ALA A 51 0.02 -1.24 -15.88
CA ALA A 51 0.72 -2.36 -16.49
C ALA A 51 2.17 -1.99 -16.87
N ALA A 52 2.36 -0.81 -17.46
CA ALA A 52 3.68 -0.33 -17.84
C ALA A 52 4.55 -0.02 -16.61
N PHE A 53 3.99 0.59 -15.57
CA PHE A 53 4.67 0.81 -14.29
C PHE A 53 5.10 -0.51 -13.65
N GLY A 54 4.18 -1.48 -13.56
CA GLY A 54 4.47 -2.77 -12.94
C GLY A 54 5.50 -3.59 -13.72
N PHE A 55 5.40 -3.60 -15.05
CA PHE A 55 6.42 -4.19 -15.93
C PHE A 55 7.79 -3.57 -15.67
N THR A 56 7.88 -2.25 -15.72
CA THR A 56 9.13 -1.52 -15.51
C THR A 56 9.70 -1.77 -14.12
N SER A 57 8.85 -1.81 -13.09
CA SER A 57 9.26 -2.13 -11.72
C SER A 57 9.83 -3.54 -11.59
N MET A 58 9.19 -4.56 -12.20
CA MET A 58 9.69 -5.94 -12.18
C MET A 58 11.00 -6.07 -12.95
N LEU A 59 11.11 -5.42 -14.12
CA LEU A 59 12.31 -5.36 -14.91
C LEU A 59 13.49 -4.77 -14.13
N LEU A 60 13.33 -3.58 -13.57
CA LEU A 60 14.38 -2.89 -12.80
C LEU A 60 14.78 -3.66 -11.54
N ASN A 61 13.87 -4.44 -10.94
CA ASN A 61 14.20 -5.32 -9.79
C ASN A 61 15.04 -6.53 -10.20
N ALA A 62 14.87 -7.03 -11.40
CA ALA A 62 15.58 -8.21 -11.89
C ALA A 62 16.95 -7.87 -12.53
N LEU A 63 17.18 -6.61 -12.92
CA LEU A 63 18.43 -6.17 -13.56
C LEU A 63 19.70 -6.36 -12.74
N PRO A 64 19.73 -6.11 -11.39
CA PRO A 64 20.96 -6.23 -10.64
C PRO A 64 21.60 -7.61 -10.76
N GLY A 65 22.88 -7.62 -11.06
CA GLY A 65 23.67 -8.86 -11.25
C GLY A 65 23.62 -9.45 -12.65
N HIS A 66 23.01 -8.77 -13.63
CA HIS A 66 23.01 -9.13 -15.04
C HIS A 66 23.78 -8.09 -15.85
N ASP A 67 24.64 -8.56 -16.77
CA ASP A 67 25.45 -7.73 -17.65
C ASP A 67 24.82 -7.58 -19.05
N LEU A 68 23.94 -8.52 -19.39
CA LEU A 68 23.25 -8.63 -20.66
C LEU A 68 21.75 -8.65 -20.44
N VAL A 69 20.98 -7.94 -21.26
CA VAL A 69 19.52 -7.89 -21.18
C VAL A 69 18.87 -7.91 -22.55
N ALA A 70 17.83 -8.71 -22.70
CA ALA A 70 17.00 -8.74 -23.90
C ALA A 70 15.53 -8.95 -23.55
N ALA A 71 14.63 -8.21 -24.22
CA ALA A 71 13.19 -8.31 -24.05
C ALA A 71 12.53 -8.96 -25.27
N ALA A 72 11.75 -10.02 -25.05
CA ALA A 72 10.96 -10.66 -26.09
C ALA A 72 9.52 -10.15 -26.06
N PHE A 73 8.96 -9.94 -27.25
CA PHE A 73 7.58 -9.51 -27.46
C PHE A 73 6.88 -10.42 -28.46
N ASP A 74 5.61 -10.75 -28.18
CA ASP A 74 4.75 -11.41 -29.16
C ASP A 74 4.64 -10.54 -30.43
N HIS A 75 4.64 -11.20 -31.58
CA HIS A 75 4.34 -10.56 -32.85
C HIS A 75 2.81 -10.50 -33.05
N PRO A 76 2.24 -9.37 -33.49
CA PRO A 76 0.83 -9.32 -33.83
C PRO A 76 0.51 -10.29 -34.97
N GLY A 77 -0.33 -11.27 -34.74
CA GLY A 77 -0.74 -12.24 -35.76
C GLY A 77 -0.99 -13.63 -35.20
N LYS A 78 -1.38 -14.55 -36.10
CA LYS A 78 -1.55 -15.96 -35.75
C LYS A 78 -0.17 -16.63 -35.66
N THR A 79 -0.04 -17.54 -34.70
CA THR A 79 1.14 -18.37 -34.53
C THR A 79 0.90 -19.76 -35.11
N PHE A 80 1.95 -20.58 -35.29
CA PHE A 80 1.85 -21.96 -35.77
C PHE A 80 0.84 -22.79 -34.92
N ARG A 81 0.69 -22.47 -33.61
CA ARG A 81 -0.26 -23.15 -32.72
C ARG A 81 -1.70 -22.92 -33.15
N HIS A 82 -2.03 -21.72 -33.66
CA HIS A 82 -3.37 -21.43 -34.22
C HIS A 82 -3.62 -22.13 -35.55
N GLU A 83 -2.56 -22.47 -36.30
CA GLU A 83 -2.65 -23.21 -37.54
C GLU A 83 -2.87 -24.71 -37.27
N GLU A 84 -2.21 -25.25 -36.22
CA GLU A 84 -2.34 -26.65 -35.82
C GLU A 84 -3.64 -26.92 -35.03
N TYR A 85 -4.08 -25.95 -34.23
CA TYR A 85 -5.29 -26.08 -33.43
C TYR A 85 -6.08 -24.77 -33.41
N ALA A 86 -7.15 -24.73 -34.21
CA ALA A 86 -7.91 -23.51 -34.45
C ALA A 86 -8.54 -22.90 -33.17
N GLU A 87 -8.75 -23.74 -32.17
CA GLU A 87 -9.30 -23.32 -30.88
C GLU A 87 -8.23 -22.87 -29.85
N TYR A 88 -6.93 -22.89 -30.22
CA TYR A 88 -5.83 -22.47 -29.37
C TYR A 88 -6.07 -21.02 -28.91
N LYS A 89 -6.04 -20.78 -27.59
CA LYS A 89 -6.38 -19.49 -26.94
C LYS A 89 -7.77 -18.95 -27.29
N GLY A 90 -8.64 -19.75 -27.94
CA GLY A 90 -9.98 -19.32 -28.40
C GLY A 90 -10.95 -18.93 -27.27
N THR A 91 -10.72 -19.42 -26.06
CA THR A 91 -11.48 -19.04 -24.86
C THR A 91 -10.96 -17.75 -24.20
N ARG A 92 -9.79 -17.22 -24.61
CA ARG A 92 -9.26 -15.97 -24.08
C ARG A 92 -10.13 -14.80 -24.51
N LYS A 93 -10.59 -14.02 -23.53
CA LYS A 93 -11.26 -12.75 -23.82
C LYS A 93 -10.27 -11.78 -24.45
N ARG A 94 -10.77 -10.97 -25.39
CA ARG A 94 -9.99 -9.87 -25.96
C ARG A 94 -9.39 -9.03 -24.82
N ALA A 95 -8.12 -8.66 -24.95
CA ALA A 95 -7.45 -7.76 -24.02
C ALA A 95 -8.26 -6.45 -23.90
N PRO A 96 -8.47 -5.92 -22.67
CA PRO A 96 -9.09 -4.62 -22.48
C PRO A 96 -8.36 -3.53 -23.27
N ASP A 97 -9.11 -2.58 -23.85
CA ASP A 97 -8.51 -1.55 -24.69
C ASP A 97 -7.51 -0.66 -23.92
N ASP A 98 -7.72 -0.49 -22.61
CA ASP A 98 -6.85 0.23 -21.69
C ASP A 98 -5.55 -0.54 -21.37
N LEU A 99 -5.55 -1.86 -21.43
CA LEU A 99 -4.33 -2.67 -21.41
C LEU A 99 -3.59 -2.58 -22.74
N VAL A 100 -4.32 -2.69 -23.86
CA VAL A 100 -3.72 -2.61 -25.21
C VAL A 100 -2.98 -1.27 -25.39
N GLY A 101 -3.53 -0.17 -24.86
CA GLY A 101 -2.91 1.14 -24.88
C GLY A 101 -1.57 1.25 -24.13
N GLN A 102 -1.24 0.28 -23.25
CA GLN A 102 0.00 0.31 -22.47
C GLN A 102 1.17 -0.46 -23.08
N PHE A 103 0.94 -1.32 -24.09
CA PHE A 103 2.01 -2.02 -24.80
C PHE A 103 3.01 -1.07 -25.51
N PRO A 104 2.54 0.00 -26.19
CA PRO A 104 3.45 1.01 -26.73
C PRO A 104 4.32 1.67 -25.66
N ILE A 105 3.76 1.99 -24.49
CA ILE A 105 4.50 2.60 -23.37
C ILE A 105 5.64 1.69 -22.91
N VAL A 106 5.37 0.38 -22.77
CA VAL A 106 6.40 -0.60 -22.39
C VAL A 106 7.51 -0.67 -23.44
N ARG A 107 7.14 -0.70 -24.74
CA ARG A 107 8.13 -0.69 -25.81
C ARG A 107 8.99 0.57 -25.81
N GLU A 108 8.38 1.70 -25.54
CA GLU A 108 9.07 2.99 -25.44
C GLU A 108 10.07 3.00 -24.27
N VAL A 109 9.67 2.50 -23.10
CA VAL A 109 10.56 2.36 -21.92
C VAL A 109 11.74 1.44 -22.23
N VAL A 110 11.50 0.27 -22.81
CA VAL A 110 12.54 -0.71 -23.15
C VAL A 110 13.50 -0.13 -24.20
N SER A 111 12.98 0.59 -25.20
CA SER A 111 13.77 1.27 -26.24
C SER A 111 14.59 2.42 -25.66
N ALA A 112 14.01 3.24 -24.80
CA ALA A 112 14.70 4.36 -24.15
C ALA A 112 15.85 3.87 -23.25
N LEU A 113 15.70 2.70 -22.60
CA LEU A 113 16.76 2.05 -21.84
C LEU A 113 17.81 1.35 -22.72
N ASN A 114 17.64 1.42 -24.04
CA ASN A 114 18.54 0.84 -25.04
C ASN A 114 18.74 -0.69 -24.92
N PHE A 115 17.68 -1.41 -24.48
CA PHE A 115 17.71 -2.88 -24.34
C PHE A 115 17.44 -3.55 -25.70
N ALA A 116 18.13 -4.67 -25.94
CA ALA A 116 17.85 -5.50 -27.12
C ALA A 116 16.40 -6.01 -27.10
N THR A 117 15.72 -5.97 -28.24
CA THR A 117 14.34 -6.45 -28.37
C THR A 117 14.21 -7.49 -29.48
N TYR A 118 13.43 -8.54 -29.22
CA TYR A 118 13.17 -9.62 -30.15
C TYR A 118 11.66 -9.81 -30.36
N SER A 119 11.26 -10.00 -31.62
CA SER A 119 9.89 -10.33 -31.99
C SER A 119 9.91 -11.01 -33.35
N VAL A 120 9.33 -12.22 -33.50
CA VAL A 120 9.37 -13.02 -34.74
C VAL A 120 7.95 -13.37 -35.15
N ALA A 121 7.61 -13.15 -36.43
CA ALA A 121 6.29 -13.51 -36.97
C ALA A 121 6.03 -15.01 -36.92
N GLY A 122 4.84 -15.43 -36.50
CA GLY A 122 4.44 -16.82 -36.39
C GLY A 122 4.83 -17.52 -35.08
N TYR A 123 5.57 -16.85 -34.19
CA TYR A 123 6.02 -17.39 -32.91
C TYR A 123 5.62 -16.48 -31.75
N GLU A 124 5.52 -17.05 -30.56
CA GLU A 124 5.26 -16.34 -29.31
C GLU A 124 6.58 -15.93 -28.64
N ALA A 125 6.53 -14.99 -27.70
CA ALA A 125 7.71 -14.56 -26.93
C ALA A 125 8.40 -15.74 -26.23
N ASP A 126 7.62 -16.72 -25.76
CA ASP A 126 8.10 -17.91 -25.07
C ASP A 126 9.02 -18.76 -25.99
N ASP A 127 8.67 -18.91 -27.27
CA ASP A 127 9.47 -19.64 -28.24
C ASP A 127 10.79 -18.92 -28.55
N ILE A 128 10.72 -17.57 -28.61
CA ILE A 128 11.91 -16.74 -28.81
C ILE A 128 12.84 -16.89 -27.60
N ILE A 129 12.30 -16.79 -26.38
CA ILE A 129 13.07 -16.96 -25.14
C ILE A 129 13.64 -18.38 -25.04
N GLY A 130 12.84 -19.40 -25.37
CA GLY A 130 13.28 -20.79 -25.42
C GLY A 130 14.50 -20.98 -26.30
N THR A 131 14.47 -20.35 -27.49
CA THR A 131 15.57 -20.40 -28.48
C THR A 131 16.79 -19.61 -27.98
N LEU A 132 16.62 -18.38 -27.54
CA LEU A 132 17.72 -17.53 -27.06
C LEU A 132 18.37 -18.11 -25.80
N SER A 133 17.59 -18.70 -24.88
CA SER A 133 18.13 -19.34 -23.68
C SER A 133 18.97 -20.58 -24.03
N LEU A 134 18.58 -21.37 -25.03
CA LEU A 134 19.37 -22.50 -25.52
C LEU A 134 20.69 -22.05 -26.15
N GLN A 135 20.66 -20.99 -26.97
CA GLN A 135 21.86 -20.43 -27.57
C GLN A 135 22.83 -19.85 -26.51
N ALA A 136 22.28 -19.16 -25.48
CA ALA A 136 23.07 -18.67 -24.35
C ALA A 136 23.72 -19.83 -23.57
N GLU A 137 22.98 -20.92 -23.33
CA GLU A 137 23.50 -22.13 -22.69
C GLU A 137 24.65 -22.76 -23.50
N GLN A 138 24.49 -22.86 -24.83
CA GLN A 138 25.56 -23.34 -25.73
C GLN A 138 26.80 -22.45 -25.69
N MET A 139 26.64 -21.15 -25.46
CA MET A 139 27.74 -20.20 -25.28
C MET A 139 28.30 -20.20 -23.84
N GLY A 140 27.74 -20.98 -22.92
CA GLY A 140 28.15 -21.02 -21.52
C GLY A 140 27.75 -19.77 -20.71
N ILE A 141 26.73 -19.02 -21.12
CA ILE A 141 26.24 -17.80 -20.50
C ILE A 141 25.12 -18.15 -19.52
N PRO A 142 25.32 -17.97 -18.21
CA PRO A 142 24.25 -18.13 -17.23
C PRO A 142 23.08 -17.18 -17.54
N THR A 143 21.87 -17.69 -17.60
CA THR A 143 20.69 -16.97 -18.06
C THR A 143 19.58 -17.01 -17.02
N SER A 144 18.98 -15.86 -16.72
CA SER A 144 17.74 -15.75 -15.93
C SER A 144 16.60 -15.34 -16.87
N VAL A 145 15.48 -16.05 -16.82
CA VAL A 145 14.27 -15.74 -17.59
C VAL A 145 13.26 -15.09 -16.66
N LEU A 146 13.00 -13.81 -16.83
CA LEU A 146 11.99 -13.07 -16.06
C LEU A 146 10.62 -13.22 -16.74
N THR A 147 9.71 -13.95 -16.11
CA THR A 147 8.38 -14.25 -16.66
C THR A 147 7.30 -14.31 -15.58
N GLY A 148 6.05 -14.07 -15.96
CA GLY A 148 4.85 -14.36 -15.15
C GLY A 148 4.28 -15.76 -15.41
N ASP A 149 4.80 -16.49 -16.41
CA ASP A 149 4.29 -17.77 -16.86
C ASP A 149 5.14 -18.94 -16.35
N LEU A 150 4.47 -19.94 -15.76
CA LEU A 150 5.14 -21.15 -15.28
C LEU A 150 5.45 -22.16 -16.40
N ASP A 151 4.96 -21.95 -17.60
CA ASP A 151 5.29 -22.79 -18.76
C ASP A 151 6.77 -22.68 -19.12
N MET A 152 7.37 -21.52 -18.81
CA MET A 152 8.81 -21.30 -18.94
C MET A 152 9.67 -22.22 -18.07
N LEU A 153 9.10 -22.93 -17.09
CA LEU A 153 9.83 -23.91 -16.28
C LEU A 153 10.39 -25.08 -17.12
N GLN A 154 9.84 -25.33 -18.30
CA GLN A 154 10.34 -26.37 -19.23
C GLN A 154 11.70 -26.05 -19.82
N VAL A 155 12.13 -24.79 -19.87
CA VAL A 155 13.44 -24.38 -20.42
C VAL A 155 14.54 -24.30 -19.37
N VAL A 156 14.21 -24.54 -18.10
CA VAL A 156 15.15 -24.49 -16.96
C VAL A 156 16.20 -25.60 -17.12
N SER A 157 17.47 -25.23 -16.91
CA SER A 157 18.64 -26.10 -17.00
C SER A 157 19.68 -25.69 -15.94
N PRO A 158 20.85 -26.37 -15.86
CA PRO A 158 21.91 -25.94 -14.95
C PRO A 158 22.45 -24.52 -15.20
N LEU A 159 22.25 -23.96 -16.40
CA LEU A 159 22.66 -22.59 -16.75
C LEU A 159 21.47 -21.65 -16.97
N VAL A 160 20.23 -22.14 -16.98
CA VAL A 160 19.02 -21.36 -17.21
C VAL A 160 18.07 -21.50 -16.03
N GLU A 161 17.75 -20.38 -15.38
CA GLU A 161 16.78 -20.31 -14.29
C GLU A 161 15.58 -19.45 -14.68
N ALA A 162 14.40 -19.69 -14.10
CA ALA A 162 13.23 -18.85 -14.27
C ALA A 162 12.99 -17.98 -13.02
N LEU A 163 12.79 -16.69 -13.24
CA LEU A 163 12.42 -15.71 -12.22
C LEU A 163 10.94 -15.38 -12.36
N THR A 164 10.10 -15.77 -11.37
CA THR A 164 8.67 -15.51 -11.40
C THR A 164 8.24 -14.69 -10.20
N THR A 165 7.11 -13.98 -10.27
CA THR A 165 6.57 -13.23 -9.14
C THR A 165 5.46 -14.01 -8.44
N ARG A 166 5.49 -14.11 -7.08
CA ARG A 166 4.54 -14.91 -6.28
C ARG A 166 3.29 -14.14 -5.90
N ARG A 167 3.44 -12.93 -5.34
CA ARG A 167 2.34 -12.03 -4.97
C ARG A 167 2.64 -10.62 -5.45
N GLY A 168 1.72 -10.02 -6.20
CA GLY A 168 1.94 -8.68 -6.75
C GLY A 168 3.09 -8.64 -7.76
N ILE A 169 3.90 -7.59 -7.70
CA ILE A 169 5.04 -7.33 -8.60
C ILE A 169 6.40 -7.30 -7.89
N SER A 170 6.44 -7.43 -6.57
CA SER A 170 7.64 -7.18 -5.75
C SER A 170 8.35 -8.44 -5.26
N GLU A 171 7.65 -9.56 -5.11
CA GLU A 171 8.25 -10.79 -4.58
C GLU A 171 8.61 -11.74 -5.73
N THR A 172 9.91 -11.91 -5.99
CA THR A 172 10.44 -12.78 -7.05
C THR A 172 10.85 -14.13 -6.47
N ILE A 173 10.42 -15.23 -7.11
CA ILE A 173 10.85 -16.59 -6.83
C ILE A 173 11.76 -17.05 -7.95
N ARG A 174 12.84 -17.69 -7.58
CA ARG A 174 13.79 -18.31 -8.48
C ARG A 174 13.49 -19.80 -8.60
N TYR A 175 13.41 -20.30 -9.82
CA TYR A 175 13.26 -21.71 -10.14
C TYR A 175 14.47 -22.19 -10.94
N GLY A 176 15.38 -22.92 -10.30
CA GLY A 176 16.35 -23.79 -10.96
C GLY A 176 15.81 -25.21 -11.06
N VAL A 177 16.65 -26.15 -11.51
CA VAL A 177 16.25 -27.57 -11.70
C VAL A 177 15.72 -28.18 -10.41
N GLU A 178 16.38 -27.92 -9.28
CA GLU A 178 15.99 -28.48 -7.99
C GLU A 178 14.64 -27.92 -7.49
N GLU A 179 14.35 -26.65 -7.72
CA GLU A 179 13.07 -26.04 -7.34
C GLU A 179 11.92 -26.56 -8.23
N VAL A 180 12.17 -26.87 -9.50
CA VAL A 180 11.18 -27.53 -10.36
C VAL A 180 10.90 -28.95 -9.87
N ARG A 181 11.95 -29.72 -9.53
CA ARG A 181 11.81 -31.06 -8.92
C ARG A 181 11.07 -31.00 -7.58
N ALA A 182 11.41 -30.05 -6.73
CA ALA A 182 10.75 -29.89 -5.44
C ALA A 182 9.26 -29.53 -5.58
N ARG A 183 8.90 -28.75 -6.62
CA ARG A 183 7.54 -28.34 -6.88
C ARG A 183 6.66 -29.45 -7.47
N TYR A 184 7.15 -30.15 -8.46
CA TYR A 184 6.36 -31.10 -9.25
C TYR A 184 6.80 -32.56 -9.08
N GLY A 185 7.97 -32.82 -8.53
CA GLY A 185 8.56 -34.16 -8.52
C GLY A 185 8.91 -34.65 -9.93
N LEU A 186 9.12 -33.73 -10.88
CA LEU A 186 9.39 -33.99 -12.32
C LEU A 186 10.61 -33.18 -12.78
N GLU A 187 11.22 -33.63 -13.85
CA GLU A 187 12.27 -32.86 -14.54
C GLU A 187 11.66 -31.70 -15.34
N PRO A 188 12.38 -30.57 -15.54
CA PRO A 188 11.91 -29.46 -16.37
C PRO A 188 11.37 -29.91 -17.74
N ALA A 189 12.04 -30.83 -18.41
CA ALA A 189 11.64 -31.36 -19.73
C ALA A 189 10.29 -32.11 -19.73
N GLN A 190 9.77 -32.50 -18.57
CA GLN A 190 8.47 -33.17 -18.42
C GLN A 190 7.29 -32.20 -18.21
N VAL A 191 7.55 -30.90 -18.14
CA VAL A 191 6.47 -29.89 -17.96
C VAL A 191 5.46 -29.89 -19.11
N PRO A 192 5.88 -30.00 -20.40
CA PRO A 192 4.93 -30.16 -21.50
C PRO A 192 4.07 -31.43 -21.41
N ASP A 193 4.64 -32.55 -20.96
CA ASP A 193 3.89 -33.80 -20.72
C ASP A 193 2.84 -33.63 -19.63
N LEU A 194 3.19 -32.95 -18.53
CA LEU A 194 2.26 -32.61 -17.45
C LEU A 194 1.09 -31.78 -17.96
N LYS A 195 1.37 -30.77 -18.78
CA LYS A 195 0.35 -29.88 -19.39
C LYS A 195 -0.56 -30.66 -20.35
N ALA A 196 -0.01 -31.52 -21.16
CA ALA A 196 -0.79 -32.35 -22.11
C ALA A 196 -1.76 -33.31 -21.39
N LEU A 197 -1.33 -33.92 -20.28
CA LEU A 197 -2.18 -34.83 -19.51
C LEU A 197 -3.32 -34.09 -18.74
N LYS A 198 -2.98 -32.99 -18.03
CA LYS A 198 -3.99 -32.27 -17.25
C LYS A 198 -4.80 -31.26 -18.06
N GLY A 199 -4.33 -30.91 -19.27
CA GLY A 199 -4.82 -29.80 -20.06
C GLY A 199 -4.38 -28.43 -19.53
N ASP A 200 -4.58 -27.40 -20.35
CA ASP A 200 -4.43 -26.00 -19.97
C ASP A 200 -5.64 -25.17 -20.37
N VAL A 201 -6.40 -24.76 -19.35
CA VAL A 201 -7.62 -23.94 -19.54
C VAL A 201 -7.28 -22.53 -20.06
N THR A 202 -6.08 -22.02 -19.72
CA THR A 202 -5.65 -20.69 -20.11
C THR A 202 -5.38 -20.60 -21.61
N ASP A 203 -4.75 -21.63 -22.16
CA ASP A 203 -4.40 -21.73 -23.58
C ASP A 203 -5.37 -22.59 -24.38
N ASN A 204 -6.42 -23.07 -23.71
CA ASN A 204 -7.42 -23.97 -24.29
C ASN A 204 -6.80 -25.24 -24.89
N ILE A 205 -5.78 -25.79 -24.21
CA ILE A 205 -5.15 -27.06 -24.58
C ILE A 205 -5.93 -28.19 -23.93
N PRO A 206 -6.48 -29.14 -24.69
CA PRO A 206 -7.27 -30.23 -24.14
C PRO A 206 -6.39 -31.21 -23.34
N GLY A 207 -6.89 -31.61 -22.16
CA GLY A 207 -6.29 -32.66 -21.34
C GLY A 207 -7.16 -33.91 -21.31
N VAL A 208 -6.71 -34.93 -20.57
CA VAL A 208 -7.47 -36.19 -20.40
C VAL A 208 -8.54 -36.01 -19.34
N PRO A 209 -9.84 -36.24 -19.63
CA PRO A 209 -10.92 -36.09 -18.68
C PRO A 209 -10.72 -36.94 -17.40
N GLY A 210 -10.73 -36.29 -16.23
CA GLY A 210 -10.52 -36.95 -14.95
C GLY A 210 -9.06 -37.07 -14.51
N VAL A 211 -8.10 -36.60 -15.31
CA VAL A 211 -6.68 -36.54 -14.95
C VAL A 211 -6.32 -35.13 -14.49
N GLY A 212 -6.23 -34.93 -13.18
CA GLY A 212 -5.74 -33.70 -12.56
C GLY A 212 -4.23 -33.73 -12.35
N GLU A 213 -3.68 -32.63 -11.85
CA GLU A 213 -2.23 -32.45 -11.67
C GLU A 213 -1.56 -33.57 -10.88
N LYS A 214 -2.12 -33.98 -9.75
CA LYS A 214 -1.55 -35.08 -8.94
C LYS A 214 -1.52 -36.41 -9.67
N THR A 215 -2.56 -36.73 -10.45
CA THR A 215 -2.63 -37.94 -11.24
C THR A 215 -1.66 -37.91 -12.41
N ALA A 216 -1.56 -36.76 -13.09
CA ALA A 216 -0.61 -36.58 -14.20
C ALA A 216 0.84 -36.71 -13.72
N ILE A 217 1.19 -36.09 -12.57
CA ILE A 217 2.52 -36.23 -11.96
C ILE A 217 2.84 -37.70 -11.66
N LYS A 218 1.92 -38.44 -11.06
CA LYS A 218 2.14 -39.87 -10.75
C LYS A 218 2.37 -40.69 -12.01
N LEU A 219 1.56 -40.47 -13.05
CA LEU A 219 1.72 -41.19 -14.35
C LEU A 219 3.08 -40.87 -14.98
N LEU A 220 3.54 -39.61 -14.93
CA LEU A 220 4.84 -39.25 -15.50
C LEU A 220 6.03 -39.77 -14.69
N GLN A 221 5.91 -39.86 -13.36
CA GLN A 221 6.91 -40.51 -12.52
C GLN A 221 7.02 -42.01 -12.79
N GLU A 222 5.94 -42.67 -13.15
CA GLU A 222 5.90 -44.13 -13.47
C GLU A 222 6.34 -44.43 -14.90
N HIS A 223 5.97 -43.56 -15.86
CA HIS A 223 6.15 -43.83 -17.29
C HIS A 223 7.11 -42.91 -18.03
N GLY A 224 7.63 -41.90 -17.34
CA GLY A 224 8.65 -40.95 -17.85
C GLY A 224 8.11 -39.87 -18.77
N SER A 225 7.30 -40.20 -19.75
CA SER A 225 6.72 -39.26 -20.73
C SER A 225 5.37 -39.76 -21.27
N ILE A 226 4.69 -38.88 -22.02
CA ILE A 226 3.46 -39.28 -22.75
C ILE A 226 3.69 -40.44 -23.68
N GLU A 227 4.79 -40.46 -24.41
CA GLU A 227 5.16 -41.54 -25.33
C GLU A 227 5.33 -42.87 -24.57
N GLY A 228 6.01 -42.83 -23.41
CA GLY A 228 6.14 -43.98 -22.51
C GLY A 228 4.80 -44.46 -21.95
N LEU A 229 3.93 -43.49 -21.57
CA LEU A 229 2.60 -43.80 -21.11
C LEU A 229 1.71 -44.41 -22.18
N ILE A 230 1.75 -43.89 -23.43
CA ILE A 230 0.99 -44.42 -24.55
C ILE A 230 1.44 -45.86 -24.86
N ALA A 231 2.75 -46.10 -24.85
CA ALA A 231 3.30 -47.46 -25.06
C ALA A 231 2.86 -48.47 -23.97
N ALA A 232 2.58 -47.97 -22.74
CA ALA A 232 2.18 -48.80 -21.61
C ALA A 232 0.65 -48.99 -21.49
N LEU A 233 -0.18 -48.30 -22.28
CA LEU A 233 -1.65 -48.26 -22.11
C LEU A 233 -2.33 -49.63 -21.99
N ASP A 234 -1.80 -50.67 -22.72
CA ASP A 234 -2.38 -52.01 -22.67
C ASP A 234 -1.96 -52.82 -21.44
N THR A 235 -0.96 -52.36 -20.73
CA THR A 235 -0.47 -52.99 -19.48
C THR A 235 -1.01 -52.31 -18.22
N LEU A 236 -1.67 -51.16 -18.37
CA LEU A 236 -2.25 -50.45 -17.23
C LEU A 236 -3.43 -51.20 -16.65
N PRO A 237 -3.64 -51.11 -15.28
CA PRO A 237 -4.83 -51.70 -14.65
C PRO A 237 -6.11 -51.12 -15.26
N ALA A 238 -7.12 -52.00 -15.47
CA ALA A 238 -8.43 -51.57 -15.96
C ALA A 238 -9.06 -50.55 -14.98
N GLY A 239 -9.55 -49.43 -15.52
CA GLY A 239 -10.19 -48.40 -14.71
C GLY A 239 -10.51 -47.15 -15.51
N ARG A 240 -11.35 -46.27 -14.91
CA ARG A 240 -11.84 -45.04 -15.56
C ARG A 240 -10.73 -44.16 -16.15
N ILE A 241 -9.59 -44.05 -15.44
CA ILE A 241 -8.45 -43.25 -15.93
C ILE A 241 -7.80 -43.90 -17.12
N THR A 242 -7.58 -45.22 -17.10
CA THR A 242 -7.00 -45.99 -18.23
C THR A 242 -7.90 -45.92 -19.44
N ASP A 243 -9.21 -46.01 -19.26
CA ASP A 243 -10.18 -45.90 -20.37
C ASP A 243 -10.14 -44.49 -20.99
N ALA A 244 -10.06 -43.46 -20.14
CA ALA A 244 -9.94 -42.06 -20.58
C ALA A 244 -8.61 -41.81 -21.30
N LEU A 245 -7.48 -42.36 -20.82
CA LEU A 245 -6.18 -42.29 -21.50
C LEU A 245 -6.22 -42.95 -22.87
N LYS A 246 -6.81 -44.17 -22.97
CA LYS A 246 -6.98 -44.88 -24.26
C LYS A 246 -7.85 -44.09 -25.25
N ALA A 247 -8.93 -43.49 -24.78
CA ALA A 247 -9.84 -42.68 -25.58
C ALA A 247 -9.20 -41.39 -26.12
N ASN A 248 -8.18 -40.85 -25.42
CA ASN A 248 -7.50 -39.60 -25.77
C ASN A 248 -6.05 -39.81 -26.24
N ALA A 249 -5.64 -41.07 -26.54
CA ALA A 249 -4.26 -41.39 -26.87
C ALA A 249 -3.73 -40.64 -28.13
N GLU A 250 -4.59 -40.42 -29.12
CA GLU A 250 -4.25 -39.68 -30.34
C GLU A 250 -4.15 -38.15 -30.09
N GLN A 251 -4.91 -37.65 -29.12
CA GLN A 251 -4.91 -36.21 -28.76
C GLN A 251 -3.69 -35.80 -27.93
N LEU A 252 -3.13 -36.70 -27.12
CA LEU A 252 -2.04 -36.40 -26.21
C LEU A 252 -0.78 -35.86 -26.89
N PRO A 253 -0.28 -36.41 -28.01
CA PRO A 253 0.88 -35.84 -28.71
C PRO A 253 0.62 -34.42 -29.24
N VAL A 254 -0.60 -34.15 -29.70
CA VAL A 254 -1.02 -32.80 -30.15
C VAL A 254 -1.00 -31.82 -28.99
N SER A 255 -1.62 -32.18 -27.87
CA SER A 255 -1.62 -31.35 -26.64
C SER A 255 -0.21 -31.10 -26.12
N LYS A 256 0.69 -32.11 -26.16
CA LYS A 256 2.10 -31.92 -25.78
C LYS A 256 2.79 -30.94 -26.72
N ARG A 257 2.58 -31.08 -28.04
CA ARG A 257 3.18 -30.17 -29.02
C ARG A 257 2.73 -28.74 -28.85
N LEU A 258 1.45 -28.51 -28.58
CA LEU A 258 0.90 -27.17 -28.28
C LEU A 258 1.51 -26.57 -27.01
N ALA A 259 1.76 -27.38 -25.97
CA ALA A 259 2.36 -26.96 -24.72
C ALA A 259 3.88 -26.82 -24.76
N THR A 260 4.54 -27.33 -25.81
CA THR A 260 6.01 -27.32 -25.95
C THR A 260 6.48 -25.98 -26.50
N ILE A 261 7.43 -25.37 -25.81
CA ILE A 261 8.16 -24.18 -26.27
C ILE A 261 9.17 -24.57 -27.35
N ILE A 262 9.07 -23.93 -28.50
CA ILE A 262 10.00 -24.12 -29.61
C ILE A 262 11.35 -23.50 -29.27
N ARG A 263 12.43 -24.20 -29.58
CA ARG A 263 13.82 -23.77 -29.24
C ARG A 263 14.74 -23.68 -30.46
N ASP A 264 14.16 -23.62 -31.65
CA ASP A 264 14.86 -23.52 -32.93
C ASP A 264 14.23 -22.48 -33.88
N VAL A 265 13.63 -21.43 -33.30
CA VAL A 265 13.13 -20.27 -34.04
C VAL A 265 14.30 -19.62 -34.80
N ASP A 266 14.06 -19.17 -36.03
CA ASP A 266 15.06 -18.43 -36.80
C ASP A 266 15.34 -17.04 -36.22
N VAL A 267 16.04 -17.05 -35.09
CA VAL A 267 16.49 -15.88 -34.34
C VAL A 267 17.88 -16.16 -33.76
N LYS A 268 18.75 -15.16 -33.76
CA LYS A 268 20.13 -15.30 -33.30
C LYS A 268 20.38 -14.39 -32.08
N LEU A 269 20.92 -14.98 -31.02
CA LEU A 269 21.44 -14.21 -29.87
C LEU A 269 22.81 -13.61 -30.23
N ASP A 270 22.89 -12.28 -30.22
CA ASP A 270 24.17 -11.59 -30.21
C ASP A 270 24.41 -11.03 -28.80
N PRO A 271 25.34 -11.60 -28.02
CA PRO A 271 25.61 -11.12 -26.66
C PRO A 271 26.08 -9.65 -26.60
N GLU A 272 26.73 -9.15 -27.67
CA GLU A 272 27.21 -7.75 -27.71
C GLU A 272 26.05 -6.75 -27.93
N ASP A 273 24.99 -7.18 -28.60
CA ASP A 273 23.77 -6.39 -28.71
C ASP A 273 22.99 -6.32 -27.40
N CYS A 274 23.13 -7.35 -26.56
CA CYS A 274 22.46 -7.46 -25.27
C CYS A 274 23.19 -6.78 -24.12
N VAL A 275 24.41 -6.27 -24.31
CA VAL A 275 25.15 -5.53 -23.26
C VAL A 275 24.32 -4.34 -22.79
N LEU A 276 24.27 -4.13 -21.49
CA LEU A 276 23.68 -2.91 -20.90
C LEU A 276 24.46 -1.69 -21.43
N LYS A 277 23.93 -1.10 -22.53
CA LYS A 277 24.54 0.04 -23.23
C LYS A 277 24.20 1.35 -22.48
N GLU A 278 24.98 2.37 -22.72
CA GLU A 278 24.63 3.73 -22.30
C GLU A 278 23.29 4.12 -22.93
N TYR A 279 22.42 4.74 -22.13
CA TYR A 279 21.16 5.33 -22.56
C TYR A 279 21.18 6.84 -22.30
N ASP A 280 20.34 7.57 -23.00
CA ASP A 280 20.16 9.01 -22.74
C ASP A 280 19.37 9.20 -21.43
N ASP A 281 20.09 9.53 -20.34
CA ASP A 281 19.49 9.71 -19.00
C ASP A 281 18.44 10.82 -18.99
N ALA A 282 18.64 11.89 -19.77
CA ALA A 282 17.66 12.98 -19.87
C ALA A 282 16.38 12.52 -20.56
N GLN A 283 16.49 11.74 -21.63
CA GLN A 283 15.35 11.16 -22.34
C GLN A 283 14.58 10.17 -21.45
N VAL A 284 15.29 9.26 -20.77
CA VAL A 284 14.66 8.27 -19.88
C VAL A 284 13.96 8.97 -18.71
N ARG A 285 14.58 9.98 -18.10
CA ARG A 285 13.95 10.75 -17.03
C ARG A 285 12.70 11.47 -17.50
N ALA A 286 12.75 12.15 -18.64
CA ALA A 286 11.59 12.81 -19.22
C ALA A 286 10.44 11.84 -19.49
N LEU A 287 10.78 10.64 -20.00
CA LEU A 287 9.80 9.57 -20.24
C LEU A 287 9.17 9.05 -18.95
N PHE A 288 9.98 8.79 -17.92
CA PHE A 288 9.51 8.34 -16.61
C PHE A 288 8.70 9.42 -15.88
N GLU A 289 9.01 10.70 -16.11
CA GLU A 289 8.20 11.81 -15.62
C GLU A 289 6.89 11.93 -16.38
N GLU A 290 6.90 11.74 -17.70
CA GLU A 290 5.69 11.79 -18.52
C GLU A 290 4.66 10.71 -18.08
N TYR A 291 5.13 9.49 -17.81
CA TYR A 291 4.29 8.37 -17.39
C TYR A 291 4.08 8.29 -15.87
N ASP A 292 4.60 9.25 -15.10
CA ASP A 292 4.57 9.31 -13.63
C ASP A 292 5.24 8.11 -12.93
N PHE A 293 6.35 7.61 -13.50
CA PHE A 293 7.17 6.52 -12.96
C PHE A 293 8.29 7.00 -12.05
N ARG A 294 8.10 8.13 -11.36
CA ARG A 294 9.15 8.81 -10.56
C ARG A 294 9.77 7.94 -9.49
N THR A 295 8.96 7.07 -8.86
CA THR A 295 9.44 6.12 -7.83
C THR A 295 10.37 5.05 -8.40
N LEU A 296 10.45 4.90 -9.73
CA LEU A 296 11.35 3.98 -10.40
C LEU A 296 12.66 4.63 -10.84
N LEU A 297 12.75 5.96 -10.87
CA LEU A 297 13.97 6.69 -11.26
C LEU A 297 15.22 6.33 -10.44
N PRO A 298 15.14 6.13 -9.09
CA PRO A 298 16.30 5.74 -8.29
C PRO A 298 16.84 4.36 -8.64
N ARG A 299 16.06 3.53 -9.32
CA ARG A 299 16.34 2.12 -9.65
C ARG A 299 16.91 1.93 -11.05
N LEU A 300 17.06 3.02 -11.81
CA LEU A 300 17.63 2.94 -13.15
C LEU A 300 19.07 2.41 -13.12
N PRO A 301 19.45 1.50 -14.05
CA PRO A 301 20.79 0.95 -14.12
C PRO A 301 21.78 2.05 -14.48
N ARG A 302 22.99 2.00 -13.91
CA ARG A 302 24.08 2.91 -14.31
C ARG A 302 24.64 2.46 -15.65
N PRO A 303 24.90 3.39 -16.61
CA PRO A 303 25.61 3.04 -17.83
C PRO A 303 27.03 2.53 -17.51
N VAL A 304 27.41 1.42 -18.08
CA VAL A 304 28.75 0.85 -17.92
C VAL A 304 29.73 1.65 -18.79
N GLY A 305 30.60 2.51 -18.18
CA GLY A 305 31.66 3.15 -18.92
C GLY A 305 31.99 4.61 -18.66
N THR A 306 31.31 5.35 -17.78
CA THR A 306 31.66 6.75 -17.56
C THR A 306 32.87 6.93 -16.65
N ASN A 307 34.07 6.98 -17.25
CA ASN A 307 35.25 7.60 -16.66
C ASN A 307 35.11 9.12 -16.75
N LYS A 308 35.38 9.79 -15.61
CA LYS A 308 35.46 11.26 -15.49
C LYS A 308 36.27 11.85 -16.63
N LYS A 309 35.71 12.76 -17.44
CA LYS A 309 36.34 14.04 -17.84
C LYS A 309 35.41 14.89 -18.71
N THR A 310 35.40 16.17 -18.36
CA THR A 310 35.01 17.36 -19.14
C THR A 310 33.55 17.73 -19.19
N ALA A 311 33.18 18.65 -18.27
CA ALA A 311 32.09 19.59 -18.46
C ALA A 311 32.59 20.83 -19.25
N PRO A 312 31.80 21.42 -20.15
CA PRO A 312 31.99 22.80 -20.51
C PRO A 312 31.04 23.70 -19.72
N ASP A 313 31.61 24.78 -19.19
CA ASP A 313 30.90 25.90 -18.57
C ASP A 313 29.91 26.53 -19.55
N LEU A 314 28.67 26.69 -19.15
CA LEU A 314 27.73 27.62 -19.77
C LEU A 314 27.02 28.44 -18.70
N GLU A 315 27.60 29.66 -18.49
CA GLU A 315 26.89 30.76 -17.85
C GLU A 315 25.76 31.28 -18.74
N GLY A 316 24.63 31.54 -18.14
CA GLY A 316 23.68 32.59 -18.50
C GLY A 316 22.72 32.34 -19.65
N SER A 317 21.43 32.15 -19.39
CA SER A 317 20.41 32.86 -20.16
C SER A 317 19.08 32.99 -19.41
N ALA A 318 18.74 34.21 -19.14
CA ALA A 318 17.44 34.67 -18.67
C ALA A 318 16.33 34.35 -19.69
N GLY A 319 15.13 34.02 -19.19
CA GLY A 319 13.96 33.65 -19.95
C GLY A 319 13.59 34.65 -21.07
N ARG A 320 13.35 34.11 -22.25
CA ARG A 320 12.85 34.84 -23.40
C ARG A 320 11.40 34.47 -23.67
N ILE A 321 10.52 35.45 -23.48
CA ILE A 321 9.10 35.31 -23.84
C ILE A 321 9.01 35.36 -25.39
N VAL A 322 8.56 34.27 -26.00
CA VAL A 322 8.24 34.27 -27.45
C VAL A 322 6.73 34.50 -27.61
N ARG A 323 6.36 35.64 -28.16
CA ARG A 323 5.00 35.93 -28.60
C ARG A 323 4.78 35.34 -30.00
N GLY A 324 3.87 34.39 -30.16
CA GLY A 324 3.37 33.95 -31.45
C GLY A 324 2.23 34.87 -31.99
N PRO A 325 2.02 34.92 -33.29
CA PRO A 325 1.00 35.79 -33.88
C PRO A 325 -0.35 35.07 -33.92
N ALA A 326 -1.18 35.34 -32.96
CA ALA A 326 -2.67 35.32 -33.01
C ALA A 326 -3.21 35.29 -31.57
N GLY A 327 -3.95 36.30 -31.23
CA GLY A 327 -4.42 36.67 -29.90
C GLY A 327 -5.37 35.72 -29.19
N ASN A 328 -4.98 34.51 -28.92
CA ASN A 328 -5.62 33.66 -27.93
C ASN A 328 -4.61 33.41 -26.78
N VAL A 329 -4.90 34.01 -25.65
CA VAL A 329 -4.19 33.74 -24.41
C VAL A 329 -4.67 32.36 -23.92
N GLN A 330 -4.00 31.31 -24.35
CA GLN A 330 -4.04 30.03 -23.67
C GLN A 330 -3.06 30.17 -22.49
N ALA A 331 -3.61 30.47 -21.31
CA ALA A 331 -2.88 30.41 -20.07
C ALA A 331 -2.51 28.94 -19.81
N THR A 332 -1.33 28.54 -20.23
CA THR A 332 -0.67 27.35 -19.71
C THR A 332 -0.21 27.74 -18.31
N PHE A 333 -1.05 27.43 -17.33
CA PHE A 333 -0.62 27.45 -15.94
C PHE A 333 0.43 26.34 -15.78
N ALA A 334 1.70 26.72 -15.81
CA ALA A 334 2.74 25.93 -15.21
C ALA A 334 2.40 25.88 -13.72
N PHE A 335 1.93 24.73 -13.27
CA PHE A 335 1.93 24.47 -11.84
C PHE A 335 3.37 24.64 -11.37
N ASP A 336 3.58 25.56 -10.44
CA ASP A 336 4.82 25.71 -9.71
C ASP A 336 5.01 24.41 -8.94
N GLN A 337 5.70 23.47 -9.55
CA GLN A 337 6.14 22.26 -8.89
C GLN A 337 7.32 22.67 -8.01
N PRO A 338 7.50 22.04 -6.85
CA PRO A 338 8.78 22.13 -6.20
C PRO A 338 9.81 21.79 -7.28
N GLN A 339 10.63 22.77 -7.61
CA GLN A 339 11.72 22.59 -8.57
C GLN A 339 12.58 21.47 -7.99
N THR A 340 12.50 20.27 -8.57
CA THR A 340 13.60 19.33 -8.45
C THR A 340 14.81 20.11 -8.93
N ALA A 341 15.79 20.27 -8.07
CA ALA A 341 17.08 20.88 -8.42
C ALA A 341 17.50 20.27 -9.77
N GLY A 342 17.75 21.14 -10.73
CA GLY A 342 17.81 20.85 -12.16
C GLY A 342 18.65 19.64 -12.54
N GLY A 343 18.44 19.15 -13.73
CA GLY A 343 19.05 18.01 -14.45
C GLY A 343 20.53 17.70 -14.25
N GLU A 344 20.98 17.61 -13.00
CA GLU A 344 22.28 17.07 -12.62
C GLU A 344 22.12 15.58 -12.30
N GLN A 345 23.07 14.78 -12.71
CA GLN A 345 23.18 13.35 -12.38
C GLN A 345 22.98 13.20 -10.87
N ALA A 346 22.01 12.34 -10.47
CA ALA A 346 21.74 12.11 -9.05
C ALA A 346 23.03 11.71 -8.35
N GLU A 347 23.51 12.58 -7.47
CA GLU A 347 24.75 12.42 -6.75
C GLU A 347 24.57 11.36 -5.64
N GLU A 348 25.51 10.42 -5.54
CA GLU A 348 25.52 9.49 -4.43
C GLU A 348 25.98 10.22 -3.18
N LEU A 349 25.11 10.26 -2.18
CA LEU A 349 25.48 10.85 -0.90
C LEU A 349 26.47 9.95 -0.18
N THR A 350 27.73 10.29 -0.29
CA THR A 350 28.81 9.69 0.48
C THR A 350 29.24 10.65 1.59
N VAL A 351 29.06 10.21 2.83
CA VAL A 351 29.44 10.98 4.01
C VAL A 351 30.42 10.14 4.82
N GLU A 352 31.55 10.72 5.18
CA GLU A 352 32.48 10.07 6.10
C GLU A 352 31.79 9.90 7.45
N THR A 353 31.60 8.65 7.86
CA THR A 353 30.89 8.32 9.09
C THR A 353 31.85 7.71 10.10
N GLU A 354 32.10 8.42 11.18
CA GLU A 354 32.93 7.94 12.29
C GLU A 354 32.16 6.91 13.14
N VAL A 355 32.76 5.77 13.42
CA VAL A 355 32.24 4.81 14.42
C VAL A 355 32.69 5.26 15.80
N VAL A 356 31.76 5.66 16.66
CA VAL A 356 32.04 6.23 17.99
C VAL A 356 31.58 5.22 19.06
N ALA A 357 32.50 4.36 19.49
CA ALA A 357 32.23 3.36 20.51
C ALA A 357 32.74 3.77 21.91
N GLU A 358 33.47 4.88 22.03
CA GLU A 358 34.02 5.37 23.30
C GLU A 358 33.24 6.58 23.82
N PRO A 359 32.75 6.60 25.08
CA PRO A 359 32.00 7.72 25.64
C PRO A 359 32.76 9.05 25.63
N ALA A 360 34.07 9.04 25.87
CA ALA A 360 34.88 10.26 25.83
C ALA A 360 34.98 10.88 24.43
N ARG A 361 35.09 10.03 23.39
CA ARG A 361 35.07 10.48 21.98
C ARG A 361 33.71 11.04 21.58
N LEU A 362 32.63 10.39 22.02
CA LEU A 362 31.26 10.90 21.77
C LEU A 362 31.07 12.28 22.38
N ALA A 363 31.49 12.49 23.66
CA ALA A 363 31.40 13.78 24.33
C ALA A 363 32.20 14.86 23.61
N ALA A 364 33.41 14.53 23.13
CA ALA A 364 34.26 15.43 22.37
C ALA A 364 33.61 15.80 21.02
N LEU A 365 33.11 14.82 20.29
CA LEU A 365 32.46 15.01 18.99
C LEU A 365 31.22 15.91 19.10
N LEU A 366 30.35 15.66 20.07
CA LEU A 366 29.16 16.48 20.31
C LEU A 366 29.53 17.93 20.68
N LYS A 367 30.67 18.13 21.34
CA LYS A 367 31.20 19.46 21.61
C LYS A 367 31.77 20.11 20.35
N GLU A 368 32.50 19.36 19.53
CA GLU A 368 33.03 19.81 18.22
C GLU A 368 31.91 20.29 17.30
N TRP A 369 30.79 19.57 17.27
CA TRP A 369 29.60 19.92 16.47
C TRP A 369 28.77 21.09 17.04
N GLY A 370 29.16 21.64 18.19
CA GLY A 370 28.50 22.82 18.79
C GLY A 370 27.15 22.58 19.42
N GLY A 371 26.57 21.39 19.29
CA GLY A 371 25.45 20.84 20.06
C GLY A 371 24.08 21.46 19.89
N ALA A 372 23.88 22.46 19.00
CA ALA A 372 22.58 23.17 18.91
C ALA A 372 21.51 22.40 18.13
N ALA A 373 21.89 21.69 17.07
CA ALA A 373 20.96 20.90 16.25
C ALA A 373 21.64 19.64 15.74
N LEU A 374 20.97 18.50 15.87
CA LEU A 374 21.46 17.20 15.42
C LEU A 374 20.39 16.45 14.61
N SER A 375 20.79 15.82 13.52
CA SER A 375 19.97 14.82 12.85
C SER A 375 20.22 13.45 13.46
N VAL A 376 19.13 12.69 13.68
CA VAL A 376 19.15 11.43 14.40
C VAL A 376 18.41 10.35 13.61
N THR A 377 19.07 9.20 13.39
CA THR A 377 18.46 7.97 12.89
C THR A 377 18.61 6.89 13.95
N LEU A 378 17.49 6.39 14.48
CA LEU A 378 17.50 5.20 15.34
C LEU A 378 17.64 3.94 14.50
N VAL A 379 18.58 3.09 14.85
CA VAL A 379 18.81 1.80 14.17
C VAL A 379 18.21 0.70 15.03
N LEU A 380 17.00 0.28 14.63
CA LEU A 380 16.16 -0.66 15.37
C LEU A 380 16.22 -2.06 14.73
N GLU A 381 16.16 -3.11 15.55
CA GLU A 381 16.11 -4.50 15.09
C GLU A 381 14.69 -4.92 14.63
N ASP A 382 13.65 -4.24 15.13
CA ASP A 382 12.24 -4.46 14.77
C ASP A 382 11.61 -3.14 14.30
N PRO A 383 10.73 -3.16 13.32
CA PRO A 383 9.99 -1.96 12.88
C PRO A 383 9.14 -1.28 13.96
N GLN A 384 8.77 -2.03 15.03
CA GLN A 384 8.00 -1.48 16.15
C GLN A 384 8.95 -0.93 17.23
N PRO A 385 9.13 0.41 17.33
CA PRO A 385 10.16 1.02 18.16
C PRO A 385 10.07 0.68 19.65
N ARG A 386 8.85 0.50 20.16
CA ARG A 386 8.56 0.27 21.58
C ARG A 386 9.27 -0.97 22.13
N HIS A 387 9.28 -2.06 21.37
CA HIS A 387 9.88 -3.35 21.78
C HIS A 387 11.21 -3.63 21.12
N SER A 388 11.59 -2.82 20.15
CA SER A 388 12.78 -3.04 19.38
C SER A 388 14.04 -2.88 20.22
N LYS A 389 14.97 -3.80 20.05
CA LYS A 389 16.32 -3.56 20.49
C LYS A 389 16.95 -2.46 19.64
N LEU A 390 17.60 -1.54 20.31
CA LEU A 390 18.32 -0.46 19.67
C LEU A 390 19.72 -0.96 19.30
N ALA A 391 19.97 -1.16 18.02
CA ALA A 391 21.27 -1.61 17.53
C ALA A 391 22.30 -0.46 17.55
N GLY A 392 21.87 0.77 17.34
CA GLY A 392 22.73 1.95 17.39
C GLY A 392 21.98 3.24 17.09
N ILE A 393 22.69 4.34 17.09
CA ILE A 393 22.18 5.67 16.77
C ILE A 393 23.13 6.33 15.77
N ALA A 394 22.66 6.70 14.59
CA ALA A 394 23.40 7.53 13.67
C ALA A 394 23.07 9.01 13.91
N LEU A 395 24.10 9.84 13.89
CA LEU A 395 24.03 11.27 14.17
C LEU A 395 24.69 12.05 13.04
N ALA A 396 24.17 13.25 12.73
CA ALA A 396 24.85 14.20 11.88
C ALA A 396 24.59 15.63 12.38
N PRO A 397 25.57 16.56 12.25
CA PRO A 397 25.38 17.97 12.57
C PRO A 397 24.48 18.66 11.57
N ALA A 398 24.09 19.90 11.87
CA ALA A 398 23.43 20.78 10.88
C ALA A 398 24.31 20.89 9.62
N GLY A 399 23.68 20.85 8.43
CA GLY A 399 24.38 20.82 7.14
C GLY A 399 24.63 19.42 6.59
N GLY A 400 24.80 18.41 7.43
CA GLY A 400 24.94 17.01 7.01
C GLY A 400 26.21 16.70 6.22
N ASP A 401 27.34 17.36 6.53
CA ASP A 401 28.63 17.15 5.86
C ASP A 401 29.51 16.09 6.56
N ALA A 402 29.13 15.68 7.76
CA ALA A 402 29.75 14.62 8.53
C ALA A 402 28.68 13.78 9.21
N ALA A 403 29.05 12.57 9.63
CA ALA A 403 28.16 11.71 10.39
C ALA A 403 28.95 10.88 11.42
N ALA A 404 28.25 10.42 12.46
CA ALA A 404 28.76 9.46 13.42
C ALA A 404 27.76 8.33 13.62
N TYR A 405 28.25 7.14 13.84
CA TYR A 405 27.47 5.99 14.26
C TYR A 405 27.89 5.56 15.66
N VAL A 406 26.95 5.58 16.58
CA VAL A 406 27.11 5.14 17.97
C VAL A 406 26.58 3.72 18.08
N PRO A 407 27.42 2.69 18.02
CA PRO A 407 26.98 1.32 18.11
C PRO A 407 26.58 0.97 19.56
N LEU A 408 25.43 0.37 19.73
CA LEU A 408 24.97 -0.22 21.00
C LEU A 408 25.02 -1.74 20.92
N ARG A 409 24.90 -2.29 19.72
CA ARG A 409 25.08 -3.70 19.38
C ARG A 409 25.84 -3.78 18.04
N ALA A 410 26.74 -4.76 17.93
CA ALA A 410 27.49 -5.04 16.72
C ALA A 410 27.94 -6.50 16.69
N GLY A 411 27.88 -7.15 15.51
CA GLY A 411 28.25 -8.56 15.36
C GLY A 411 27.47 -9.52 16.27
N GLY A 412 26.20 -9.18 16.55
CA GLY A 412 25.29 -9.96 17.40
C GLY A 412 25.46 -9.75 18.90
N ALA A 413 26.44 -8.94 19.34
CA ALA A 413 26.73 -8.68 20.74
C ALA A 413 26.45 -7.23 21.16
N GLU A 414 26.20 -7.01 22.43
CA GLU A 414 26.09 -5.68 23.03
C GLU A 414 27.51 -5.05 23.18
N VAL A 415 27.60 -3.75 22.87
CA VAL A 415 28.86 -3.00 23.01
C VAL A 415 29.12 -2.71 24.50
N ALA A 416 30.34 -2.90 24.96
CA ALA A 416 30.72 -2.82 26.40
C ALA A 416 30.29 -1.50 27.07
N ASP A 417 30.40 -0.38 26.36
CA ASP A 417 30.11 0.96 26.89
C ASP A 417 28.72 1.49 26.44
N ALA A 418 27.83 0.63 25.96
CA ALA A 418 26.51 1.05 25.43
C ALA A 418 25.72 1.93 26.43
N GLY A 419 25.72 1.57 27.72
CA GLY A 419 25.07 2.36 28.76
C GLY A 419 25.65 3.76 28.92
N ALA A 420 27.01 3.87 28.94
CA ALA A 420 27.69 5.15 29.07
C ALA A 420 27.53 6.03 27.82
N LEU A 421 27.48 5.42 26.64
CA LEU A 421 27.17 6.14 25.39
C LEU A 421 25.77 6.75 25.41
N LEU A 422 24.77 6.00 25.86
CA LEU A 422 23.39 6.50 26.02
C LEU A 422 23.30 7.62 27.06
N GLU A 423 24.01 7.51 28.18
CA GLU A 423 24.07 8.56 29.21
C GLU A 423 24.64 9.86 28.67
N ASN A 424 25.73 9.80 27.89
CA ASN A 424 26.29 10.99 27.25
C ASN A 424 25.29 11.68 26.30
N LEU A 425 24.56 10.90 25.49
CA LEU A 425 23.53 11.43 24.64
C LEU A 425 22.39 12.02 25.45
N ARG A 426 21.90 11.30 26.48
CA ARG A 426 20.79 11.75 27.32
C ARG A 426 21.11 13.06 28.04
N ALA A 427 22.32 13.26 28.51
CA ALA A 427 22.74 14.49 29.18
C ALA A 427 22.65 15.73 28.27
N ARG A 428 22.88 15.57 26.99
CA ARG A 428 22.81 16.65 25.99
C ARG A 428 21.43 16.84 25.37
N TRP A 429 20.58 15.82 25.43
CA TRP A 429 19.29 15.78 24.75
C TRP A 429 18.35 16.97 24.99
N PRO A 430 18.18 17.47 26.25
CA PRO A 430 17.27 18.57 26.53
C PRO A 430 17.60 19.89 25.85
N GLU A 431 18.89 20.13 25.54
CA GLU A 431 19.39 21.36 24.94
C GLU A 431 19.53 21.26 23.41
N THR A 432 19.29 20.07 22.83
CA THR A 432 19.52 19.77 21.42
C THR A 432 18.22 19.79 20.66
N GLU A 433 18.18 20.57 19.57
CA GLU A 433 17.10 20.49 18.59
C GLU A 433 17.36 19.33 17.63
N LEU A 434 16.40 18.41 17.53
CA LEU A 434 16.57 17.21 16.74
C LEU A 434 15.92 17.34 15.36
N THR A 435 16.56 16.72 14.37
CA THR A 435 15.94 16.42 13.08
C THR A 435 15.87 14.91 12.93
N ALA A 436 14.68 14.37 12.75
CA ALA A 436 14.49 12.93 12.58
C ALA A 436 13.52 12.65 11.44
N TYR A 437 13.58 11.43 10.91
CA TYR A 437 12.54 10.99 9.98
C TYR A 437 11.17 11.03 10.65
N SER A 438 11.07 10.55 11.91
CA SER A 438 9.87 10.66 12.74
C SER A 438 10.26 10.89 14.20
N LEU A 439 9.89 12.05 14.75
CA LEU A 439 10.09 12.37 16.16
C LEU A 439 9.28 11.45 17.07
N LYS A 440 8.10 11.00 16.61
CA LYS A 440 7.31 10.01 17.34
C LYS A 440 8.07 8.69 17.52
N GLN A 441 8.75 8.20 16.48
CA GLN A 441 9.55 6.98 16.59
C GLN A 441 10.76 7.17 17.54
N VAL A 442 11.34 8.35 17.54
CA VAL A 442 12.41 8.68 18.49
C VAL A 442 11.91 8.65 19.93
N GLU A 443 10.73 9.21 20.20
CA GLU A 443 10.08 9.16 21.52
C GLU A 443 9.81 7.71 21.95
N LEU A 444 9.19 6.92 21.07
CA LEU A 444 8.86 5.51 21.33
C LEU A 444 10.12 4.65 21.60
N GLY A 445 11.20 4.95 20.89
CA GLY A 445 12.47 4.20 21.05
C GLY A 445 13.30 4.62 22.25
N LEU A 446 13.34 5.91 22.57
CA LEU A 446 14.23 6.45 23.61
C LEU A 446 13.51 6.86 24.90
N GLY A 447 12.23 7.24 24.84
CA GLY A 447 11.44 7.61 26.03
C GLY A 447 11.44 6.52 27.11
N PRO A 448 11.17 5.25 26.82
CA PRO A 448 11.26 4.16 27.78
C PRO A 448 12.67 3.96 28.38
N ARG A 449 13.69 4.53 27.73
CA ARG A 449 15.10 4.53 28.19
C ARG A 449 15.49 5.78 28.98
N GLY A 450 14.49 6.60 29.37
CA GLY A 450 14.65 7.79 30.20
C GLY A 450 15.16 9.03 29.47
N PHE A 451 15.07 9.07 28.15
CA PHE A 451 15.29 10.30 27.39
C PHE A 451 14.07 11.23 27.51
N PRO A 452 14.28 12.54 27.64
CA PRO A 452 13.17 13.48 27.56
C PRO A 452 12.60 13.54 26.15
N SER A 453 11.35 13.96 26.04
CA SER A 453 10.64 14.07 24.76
C SER A 453 11.42 14.91 23.74
N PRO A 454 11.61 14.41 22.49
CA PRO A 454 12.40 15.09 21.48
C PRO A 454 11.72 16.39 21.03
N ARG A 455 12.54 17.43 20.80
CA ARG A 455 12.10 18.70 20.21
C ARG A 455 12.79 18.89 18.87
N GLY A 456 12.09 19.41 17.87
CA GLY A 456 12.71 19.74 16.63
C GLY A 456 11.87 19.43 15.39
N PHE A 457 12.50 18.97 14.32
CA PHE A 457 11.92 18.85 13.00
C PHE A 457 11.67 17.38 12.60
N ASP A 458 10.42 17.08 12.26
CA ASP A 458 9.97 15.78 11.74
C ASP A 458 9.89 15.84 10.21
N VAL A 459 10.81 15.16 9.54
CA VAL A 459 10.93 15.16 8.08
C VAL A 459 9.74 14.48 7.42
N SER A 460 9.20 13.44 8.03
CA SER A 460 8.06 12.70 7.48
C SER A 460 6.79 13.54 7.46
N LEU A 461 6.54 14.30 8.53
CA LEU A 461 5.41 15.21 8.62
C LEU A 461 5.55 16.40 7.65
N ALA A 462 6.74 16.98 7.56
CA ALA A 462 7.01 18.06 6.63
C ALA A 462 6.81 17.64 5.18
N SER A 463 7.34 16.49 4.79
CA SER A 463 7.15 15.93 3.44
C SER A 463 5.69 15.58 3.16
N TYR A 464 4.99 14.99 4.12
CA TYR A 464 3.56 14.67 3.99
C TYR A 464 2.68 15.90 3.78
N LEU A 465 2.95 16.98 4.48
CA LEU A 465 2.21 18.25 4.31
C LEU A 465 2.53 18.90 2.96
N SER A 466 3.78 18.87 2.52
CA SER A 466 4.21 19.45 1.26
C SER A 466 3.72 18.66 0.04
N ASP A 467 3.55 17.33 0.17
CA ASP A 467 3.03 16.44 -0.87
C ASP A 467 2.21 15.27 -0.27
N SER A 468 0.90 15.48 -0.11
CA SER A 468 -0.03 14.51 0.48
C SER A 468 -0.50 13.40 -0.47
N ARG A 469 0.13 13.24 -1.65
CA ARG A 469 -0.34 12.32 -2.71
C ARG A 469 -0.14 10.85 -2.40
N ALA A 470 0.84 10.51 -1.57
CA ALA A 470 1.18 9.12 -1.25
C ALA A 470 1.57 8.97 0.23
N LYS A 471 1.59 7.72 0.69
CA LYS A 471 2.22 7.37 1.96
C LYS A 471 3.65 7.90 1.96
N THR A 472 4.07 8.56 3.05
CA THR A 472 5.42 9.11 3.16
C THR A 472 6.47 8.04 2.92
N PRO A 473 7.36 8.22 1.93
CA PRO A 473 8.37 7.24 1.59
C PRO A 473 9.51 7.23 2.61
N PRO A 474 10.36 6.18 2.62
CA PRO A 474 11.55 6.13 3.47
C PRO A 474 12.57 7.22 3.09
N VAL A 475 13.53 7.49 4.00
CA VAL A 475 14.51 8.58 3.87
C VAL A 475 15.25 8.53 2.54
N ALA A 476 15.62 7.36 2.05
CA ALA A 476 16.33 7.22 0.78
C ALA A 476 15.51 7.73 -0.42
N GLU A 477 14.22 7.47 -0.44
CA GLU A 477 13.31 7.97 -1.48
C GLU A 477 13.03 9.47 -1.32
N LEU A 478 12.92 9.97 -0.07
CA LEU A 478 12.77 11.40 0.21
C LEU A 478 14.01 12.19 -0.21
N ALA A 479 15.22 11.70 0.11
CA ALA A 479 16.46 12.31 -0.30
C ALA A 479 16.58 12.41 -1.84
N TYR A 480 16.12 11.36 -2.53
CA TYR A 480 16.08 11.41 -3.98
C TYR A 480 15.02 12.38 -4.50
N GLN A 481 13.79 12.32 -3.95
CA GLN A 481 12.66 13.15 -4.40
C GLN A 481 12.91 14.64 -4.22
N TRP A 482 13.44 15.05 -3.07
CA TRP A 482 13.56 16.45 -2.69
C TRP A 482 14.95 17.05 -2.96
N LEU A 483 16.00 16.22 -2.98
CA LEU A 483 17.39 16.68 -3.08
C LEU A 483 18.14 16.11 -4.30
N GLY A 484 17.58 15.15 -5.02
CA GLY A 484 18.28 14.45 -6.10
C GLY A 484 19.42 13.53 -5.62
N LEU A 485 19.52 13.26 -4.30
CA LEU A 485 20.60 12.47 -3.71
C LEU A 485 20.22 10.99 -3.64
N LYS A 486 21.14 10.11 -4.01
CA LYS A 486 21.01 8.65 -3.87
C LYS A 486 21.65 8.18 -2.57
N LEU A 487 20.90 7.44 -1.77
CA LEU A 487 21.40 6.67 -0.64
C LEU A 487 21.40 5.18 -0.99
N GLN A 488 22.33 4.43 -0.42
CA GLN A 488 22.32 2.98 -0.53
C GLN A 488 21.11 2.42 0.25
N PRO A 489 20.17 1.69 -0.38
CA PRO A 489 19.04 1.11 0.33
C PRO A 489 19.50 0.08 1.36
N VAL A 490 19.01 0.18 2.60
CA VAL A 490 19.33 -0.76 3.69
C VAL A 490 19.03 -2.22 3.29
N THR A 491 17.95 -2.43 2.53
CA THR A 491 17.53 -3.76 2.06
C THR A 491 18.49 -4.40 1.05
N GLU A 492 19.35 -3.64 0.38
CA GLU A 492 20.39 -4.19 -0.52
C GLU A 492 21.52 -4.85 0.26
N VAL A 493 21.79 -4.39 1.48
CA VAL A 493 22.87 -4.92 2.30
C VAL A 493 22.36 -5.91 3.34
N LEU A 494 21.28 -5.56 4.03
CA LEU A 494 20.71 -6.39 5.11
C LEU A 494 19.69 -7.42 4.59
N GLY A 495 19.26 -7.32 3.32
CA GLY A 495 18.21 -8.18 2.78
C GLY A 495 16.80 -7.75 3.19
N SER A 496 15.80 -8.56 2.87
CA SER A 496 14.40 -8.32 3.20
C SER A 496 13.65 -9.57 3.62
N GLY A 497 12.56 -9.42 4.37
CA GLY A 497 11.71 -10.51 4.84
C GLY A 497 12.38 -11.38 5.89
N ARG A 498 11.99 -12.68 5.98
CA ARG A 498 12.46 -13.60 7.05
C ARG A 498 13.97 -13.93 7.04
N LYS A 499 14.66 -13.60 5.96
CA LYS A 499 16.10 -13.83 5.80
C LYS A 499 16.92 -12.54 5.94
N ALA A 500 16.28 -11.42 6.29
CA ALA A 500 17.00 -10.18 6.54
C ALA A 500 17.94 -10.34 7.73
N VAL A 501 19.14 -9.80 7.60
CA VAL A 501 20.11 -9.71 8.70
C VAL A 501 19.69 -8.54 9.60
N LEU A 502 19.69 -8.74 10.91
CA LEU A 502 19.36 -7.67 11.84
C LEU A 502 20.47 -6.61 11.86
N PRO A 503 20.15 -5.32 12.02
CA PRO A 503 21.17 -4.27 12.09
C PRO A 503 22.21 -4.48 13.20
N GLY A 504 21.83 -5.10 14.33
CA GLY A 504 22.75 -5.43 15.43
C GLY A 504 23.67 -6.61 15.15
N ASP A 505 23.40 -7.41 14.11
CA ASP A 505 24.21 -8.58 13.76
C ASP A 505 25.35 -8.25 12.78
N VAL A 506 25.31 -7.08 12.12
CA VAL A 506 26.43 -6.61 11.29
C VAL A 506 27.49 -5.88 12.12
N ASP A 507 28.70 -5.76 11.56
CA ASP A 507 29.74 -4.96 12.19
C ASP A 507 29.42 -3.46 12.19
N ALA A 508 30.00 -2.73 13.15
CA ALA A 508 29.71 -1.29 13.32
C ALA A 508 30.10 -0.44 12.10
N ALA A 509 31.12 -0.83 11.34
CA ALA A 509 31.54 -0.11 10.14
C ALA A 509 30.52 -0.27 9.00
N THR A 510 29.95 -1.46 8.85
CA THR A 510 28.84 -1.70 7.90
C THR A 510 27.60 -0.91 8.29
N ALA A 511 27.21 -0.90 9.58
CA ALA A 511 26.09 -0.09 10.05
C ALA A 511 26.34 1.41 9.86
N ALA A 512 27.54 1.91 10.16
CA ALA A 512 27.94 3.30 9.96
C ALA A 512 27.80 3.74 8.49
N ARG A 513 28.27 2.89 7.57
CA ARG A 513 28.18 3.15 6.13
C ARG A 513 26.74 3.25 5.61
N LEU A 514 25.79 2.50 6.24
CA LEU A 514 24.38 2.52 5.85
C LEU A 514 23.63 3.70 6.48
N PHE A 515 23.77 3.90 7.78
CA PHE A 515 22.91 4.80 8.56
C PHE A 515 23.50 6.20 8.75
N GLY A 516 24.82 6.39 8.61
CA GLY A 516 25.44 7.70 8.65
C GLY A 516 24.96 8.62 7.54
N PRO A 517 25.01 8.20 6.25
CA PRO A 517 24.45 8.98 5.15
C PRO A 517 22.95 9.27 5.31
N GLU A 518 22.19 8.38 5.96
CA GLU A 518 20.77 8.61 6.24
C GLU A 518 20.58 9.76 7.23
N ALA A 519 21.34 9.80 8.34
CA ALA A 519 21.30 10.91 9.28
C ALA A 519 21.74 12.24 8.65
N ALA A 520 22.75 12.23 7.80
CA ALA A 520 23.20 13.41 7.05
C ALA A 520 22.14 13.91 6.06
N ALA A 521 21.44 12.98 5.38
CA ALA A 521 20.35 13.32 4.47
C ALA A 521 19.18 14.01 5.19
N LEU A 522 18.85 13.58 6.42
CA LEU A 522 17.79 14.21 7.23
C LEU A 522 18.09 15.71 7.48
N SER A 523 19.33 16.05 7.79
CA SER A 523 19.74 17.45 7.98
C SER A 523 19.52 18.30 6.70
N ARG A 524 19.91 17.74 5.54
CA ARG A 524 19.74 18.40 4.25
C ARG A 524 18.26 18.47 3.83
N LEU A 525 17.47 17.43 4.13
CA LEU A 525 16.02 17.43 3.90
C LEU A 525 15.32 18.52 4.72
N ARG A 526 15.70 18.72 5.97
CA ARG A 526 15.19 19.82 6.79
C ARG A 526 15.47 21.17 6.12
N ALA A 527 16.71 21.42 5.71
CA ALA A 527 17.11 22.68 5.09
C ALA A 527 16.30 22.98 3.80
N HIS A 528 15.77 21.94 3.13
CA HIS A 528 14.91 22.07 1.95
C HIS A 528 13.42 22.19 2.33
N LEU A 529 12.91 21.33 3.19
CA LEU A 529 11.48 21.21 3.49
C LEU A 529 10.96 22.34 4.40
N GLU A 530 11.76 22.86 5.31
CA GLU A 530 11.34 23.94 6.22
C GLU A 530 11.00 25.23 5.44
N PRO A 531 11.84 25.73 4.51
CA PRO A 531 11.46 26.83 3.62
C PRO A 531 10.30 26.49 2.67
N GLU A 532 10.17 25.25 2.25
CA GLU A 532 9.08 24.80 1.38
C GLU A 532 7.72 24.86 2.08
N LEU A 533 7.65 24.48 3.36
CA LEU A 533 6.45 24.62 4.18
C LEU A 533 6.03 26.10 4.29
N GLU A 534 7.00 27.00 4.52
CA GLU A 534 6.74 28.44 4.58
C GLU A 534 6.26 28.99 3.23
N ARG A 535 6.90 28.60 2.14
CA ARG A 535 6.50 28.98 0.77
C ARG A 535 5.06 28.54 0.44
N GLN A 536 4.64 27.37 0.95
CA GLN A 536 3.29 26.85 0.77
C GLN A 536 2.28 27.42 1.78
N GLY A 537 2.70 28.21 2.77
CA GLY A 537 1.86 28.70 3.87
C GLY A 537 1.43 27.62 4.86
N LEU A 538 2.18 26.52 4.96
CA LEU A 538 1.89 25.36 5.81
C LEU A 538 2.69 25.35 7.12
N GLY A 539 3.55 26.36 7.35
CA GLY A 539 4.39 26.45 8.53
C GLY A 539 3.60 26.41 9.84
N HIS A 540 2.46 27.11 9.91
CA HIS A 540 1.57 27.11 11.07
C HIS A 540 0.93 25.73 11.30
N LEU A 541 0.47 25.06 10.23
CA LEU A 541 -0.12 23.72 10.35
C LEU A 541 0.90 22.70 10.84
N TYR A 542 2.14 22.82 10.36
CA TYR A 542 3.25 22.00 10.84
C TYR A 542 3.60 22.31 12.30
N GLY A 543 3.85 23.58 12.63
CA GLY A 543 4.37 24.00 13.94
C GLY A 543 3.36 23.96 15.07
N ASP A 544 2.09 24.28 14.79
CA ASP A 544 1.05 24.38 15.82
C ASP A 544 0.21 23.11 15.98
N VAL A 545 0.17 22.25 14.96
CA VAL A 545 -0.70 21.06 14.95
C VAL A 545 0.09 19.77 14.81
N GLU A 546 0.78 19.55 13.68
CA GLU A 546 1.32 18.22 13.37
C GLU A 546 2.54 17.85 14.21
N ALA A 547 3.51 18.75 14.34
CA ALA A 547 4.71 18.48 15.12
C ALA A 547 4.40 18.34 16.63
N PRO A 548 3.55 19.20 17.25
CA PRO A 548 3.15 19.01 18.64
C PRO A 548 2.32 17.75 18.91
N LEU A 549 1.64 17.21 17.89
CA LEU A 549 0.85 16.00 18.02
C LEU A 549 1.71 14.73 18.12
N ALA A 550 2.90 14.72 17.50
CA ALA A 550 3.75 13.54 17.44
C ALA A 550 4.10 12.96 18.83
N PRO A 551 4.57 13.73 19.83
CA PRO A 551 4.81 13.22 21.16
C PRO A 551 3.52 12.80 21.89
N ILE A 552 2.37 13.44 21.61
CA ILE A 552 1.08 13.07 22.21
C ILE A 552 0.69 11.64 21.77
N LEU A 553 0.83 11.37 20.47
CA LEU A 553 0.57 10.03 19.94
C LEU A 553 1.55 8.98 20.51
N ALA A 554 2.81 9.35 20.70
CA ALA A 554 3.77 8.46 21.37
C ALA A 554 3.34 8.16 22.82
N GLU A 555 2.92 9.17 23.60
CA GLU A 555 2.40 9.00 24.96
C GLU A 555 1.17 8.07 24.97
N MET A 556 0.23 8.24 24.03
CA MET A 556 -0.95 7.38 23.89
C MET A 556 -0.55 5.93 23.56
N GLU A 557 0.38 5.75 22.62
CA GLU A 557 0.88 4.42 22.25
C GLU A 557 1.62 3.73 23.41
N LEU A 558 2.39 4.49 24.21
CA LEU A 558 3.07 3.99 25.41
C LEU A 558 2.10 3.67 26.55
N ALA A 559 1.05 4.49 26.71
CA ALA A 559 0.04 4.27 27.75
C ALA A 559 -0.78 3.00 27.49
N GLY A 560 -1.12 2.72 26.24
CA GLY A 560 -1.96 1.58 25.85
C GLY A 560 -3.34 1.58 26.50
N VAL A 561 -4.09 0.51 26.30
CA VAL A 561 -5.43 0.31 26.88
C VAL A 561 -5.54 -1.05 27.54
N GLY A 562 -6.23 -1.16 28.67
CA GLY A 562 -6.50 -2.44 29.33
C GLY A 562 -7.50 -3.28 28.55
N LEU A 563 -7.35 -4.61 28.62
CA LEU A 563 -8.25 -5.55 27.96
C LEU A 563 -8.74 -6.61 28.95
N ASP A 564 -10.06 -6.75 29.08
CA ASP A 564 -10.72 -7.80 29.84
C ASP A 564 -10.78 -9.08 28.98
N VAL A 565 -9.76 -9.92 29.09
CA VAL A 565 -9.60 -11.13 28.30
C VAL A 565 -10.76 -12.13 28.53
N PRO A 566 -11.20 -12.41 29.74
CA PRO A 566 -12.38 -13.26 30.02
C PRO A 566 -13.64 -12.87 29.23
N VAL A 567 -13.91 -11.59 29.04
CA VAL A 567 -15.06 -11.12 28.24
C VAL A 567 -14.90 -11.54 26.77
N LEU A 568 -13.70 -11.41 26.21
CA LEU A 568 -13.44 -11.82 24.83
C LEU A 568 -13.44 -13.35 24.66
N GLU A 569 -12.91 -14.09 25.61
CA GLU A 569 -12.92 -15.56 25.60
C GLU A 569 -14.37 -16.10 25.62
N ALA A 570 -15.22 -15.57 26.49
CA ALA A 570 -16.64 -15.94 26.53
C ALA A 570 -17.33 -15.60 25.20
N LEU A 571 -17.05 -14.43 24.64
CA LEU A 571 -17.58 -14.01 23.34
C LEU A 571 -17.06 -14.91 22.20
N SER A 572 -15.79 -15.33 22.25
CA SER A 572 -15.20 -16.24 21.26
C SER A 572 -15.93 -17.59 21.19
N VAL A 573 -16.26 -18.16 22.36
CA VAL A 573 -17.02 -19.43 22.45
C VAL A 573 -18.42 -19.26 21.84
N GLU A 574 -19.14 -18.22 22.23
CA GLU A 574 -20.49 -17.95 21.73
C GLU A 574 -20.51 -17.73 20.21
N LEU A 575 -19.60 -16.87 19.70
CA LEU A 575 -19.50 -16.65 18.26
C LEU A 575 -19.08 -17.89 17.49
N GLY A 576 -18.21 -18.73 18.07
CA GLY A 576 -17.84 -20.02 17.51
C GLY A 576 -19.06 -20.92 17.31
N GLN A 577 -19.88 -21.07 18.34
CA GLN A 577 -21.12 -21.87 18.26
C GLN A 577 -22.09 -21.33 17.21
N ARG A 578 -22.23 -19.99 17.10
CA ARG A 578 -23.13 -19.39 16.08
C ARG A 578 -22.58 -19.57 14.67
N VAL A 579 -21.27 -19.44 14.48
CA VAL A 579 -20.59 -19.67 13.20
C VAL A 579 -20.80 -21.12 12.74
N GLU A 580 -20.60 -22.10 13.63
CA GLU A 580 -20.84 -23.52 13.33
C GLU A 580 -22.31 -23.81 13.01
N ALA A 581 -23.26 -23.13 13.67
CA ALA A 581 -24.68 -23.25 13.36
C ALA A 581 -24.98 -22.69 11.96
N LEU A 582 -24.42 -21.51 11.61
CA LEU A 582 -24.58 -20.90 10.29
C LEU A 582 -23.96 -21.77 9.18
N GLU A 583 -22.81 -22.40 9.42
CA GLU A 583 -22.21 -23.34 8.47
C GLU A 583 -23.19 -24.51 8.17
N ARG A 584 -23.78 -25.11 9.20
CA ARG A 584 -24.75 -26.16 9.03
C ARG A 584 -26.03 -25.70 8.31
N GLU A 585 -26.57 -24.53 8.67
CA GLU A 585 -27.75 -23.94 8.01
C GLU A 585 -27.48 -23.67 6.52
N ILE A 586 -26.29 -23.22 6.17
CA ILE A 586 -25.90 -22.97 4.78
C ILE A 586 -25.66 -24.28 4.03
N GLU A 587 -25.04 -25.29 4.66
CA GLU A 587 -24.84 -26.63 4.08
C GLU A 587 -26.16 -27.36 3.85
N GLU A 588 -27.14 -27.21 4.74
CA GLU A 588 -28.50 -27.73 4.57
C GLU A 588 -29.15 -27.13 3.31
N VAL A 589 -29.02 -25.84 3.10
CA VAL A 589 -29.53 -25.20 1.88
C VAL A 589 -28.77 -25.65 0.63
N ALA A 590 -27.46 -25.83 0.72
CA ALA A 590 -26.62 -26.27 -0.38
C ALA A 590 -26.84 -27.76 -0.73
N GLY A 591 -27.19 -28.59 0.26
CA GLY A 591 -27.26 -30.05 0.13
C GLY A 591 -25.89 -30.76 0.08
N TYR A 592 -24.79 -30.02 0.31
CA TYR A 592 -23.43 -30.55 0.36
C TYR A 592 -22.53 -29.64 1.24
N GLN A 593 -21.40 -30.20 1.70
CA GLN A 593 -20.39 -29.43 2.41
C GLN A 593 -19.66 -28.46 1.51
N LEU A 594 -19.54 -27.19 1.95
CA LEU A 594 -18.83 -26.15 1.20
C LEU A 594 -18.00 -25.27 2.12
N ASN A 595 -16.90 -24.75 1.58
CA ASN A 595 -16.16 -23.69 2.25
C ASN A 595 -16.76 -22.32 1.88
N ILE A 596 -17.52 -21.72 2.80
CA ILE A 596 -18.20 -20.42 2.62
C ILE A 596 -17.20 -19.29 2.38
N ASN A 597 -15.96 -19.43 2.88
CA ASN A 597 -14.88 -18.48 2.63
C ASN A 597 -14.24 -18.64 1.24
N SER A 598 -14.58 -19.70 0.49
CA SER A 598 -14.13 -19.86 -0.89
C SER A 598 -15.06 -19.11 -1.84
N PRO A 599 -14.59 -18.04 -2.53
CA PRO A 599 -15.43 -17.31 -3.48
C PRO A 599 -15.97 -18.19 -4.60
N LEU A 600 -15.22 -19.19 -5.05
CA LEU A 600 -15.62 -20.11 -6.12
C LEU A 600 -16.76 -21.03 -5.68
N GLN A 601 -16.68 -21.61 -4.46
CA GLN A 601 -17.72 -22.50 -3.96
C GLN A 601 -19.00 -21.73 -3.65
N LEU A 602 -18.85 -20.52 -3.12
CA LEU A 602 -19.99 -19.65 -2.88
C LEU A 602 -20.65 -19.16 -4.18
N GLN A 603 -19.86 -18.88 -5.22
CA GLN A 603 -20.39 -18.56 -6.55
C GLN A 603 -21.22 -19.72 -7.11
N LYS A 604 -20.71 -20.95 -6.99
CA LYS A 604 -21.42 -22.15 -7.43
C LYS A 604 -22.76 -22.25 -6.72
N LEU A 605 -22.78 -22.18 -5.38
CA LEU A 605 -24.03 -22.24 -4.61
C LEU A 605 -25.02 -21.16 -5.06
N LEU A 606 -24.60 -19.89 -5.07
CA LEU A 606 -25.52 -18.78 -5.27
C LEU A 606 -26.02 -18.64 -6.71
N PHE A 607 -25.12 -18.81 -7.70
CA PHE A 607 -25.43 -18.47 -9.09
C PHE A 607 -25.66 -19.67 -9.99
N GLU A 608 -25.15 -20.87 -9.65
CA GLU A 608 -25.38 -22.09 -10.41
C GLU A 608 -26.48 -22.94 -9.78
N ASP A 609 -26.34 -23.31 -8.49
CA ASP A 609 -27.26 -24.21 -7.83
C ASP A 609 -28.60 -23.51 -7.46
N LEU A 610 -28.56 -22.28 -6.94
CA LEU A 610 -29.75 -21.48 -6.58
C LEU A 610 -30.22 -20.55 -7.69
N GLY A 611 -29.47 -20.42 -8.79
CA GLY A 611 -29.89 -19.64 -9.97
C GLY A 611 -30.07 -18.14 -9.73
N LEU A 612 -29.44 -17.53 -8.70
CA LEU A 612 -29.56 -16.12 -8.39
C LEU A 612 -28.86 -15.28 -9.46
N ALA A 613 -29.57 -14.30 -10.04
CA ALA A 613 -29.04 -13.46 -11.10
C ALA A 613 -28.37 -12.20 -10.53
N THR A 614 -27.11 -11.94 -10.97
CA THR A 614 -26.43 -10.66 -10.73
C THR A 614 -25.66 -10.24 -11.97
N ALA A 615 -25.64 -8.93 -12.22
CA ALA A 615 -24.82 -8.33 -13.27
C ALA A 615 -23.41 -7.96 -12.80
N ARG A 616 -23.13 -8.02 -11.49
CA ARG A 616 -21.88 -7.55 -10.92
C ARG A 616 -20.77 -8.60 -11.06
N ARG A 617 -19.68 -8.19 -11.70
CA ARG A 617 -18.52 -9.06 -11.95
C ARG A 617 -17.28 -8.50 -11.27
N THR A 618 -16.37 -9.40 -10.90
CA THR A 618 -15.03 -9.02 -10.44
C THR A 618 -14.21 -8.43 -11.60
N ARG A 619 -13.08 -7.82 -11.30
CA ARG A 619 -12.15 -7.32 -12.32
C ARG A 619 -11.66 -8.44 -13.27
N THR A 620 -11.61 -9.66 -12.81
CA THR A 620 -11.25 -10.84 -13.61
C THR A 620 -12.44 -11.41 -14.41
N GLY A 621 -13.62 -10.78 -14.33
CA GLY A 621 -14.82 -11.19 -15.08
C GLY A 621 -15.65 -12.31 -14.43
N ALA A 622 -15.22 -12.88 -13.31
CA ALA A 622 -16.02 -13.80 -12.53
C ALA A 622 -17.19 -13.07 -11.85
N VAL A 623 -18.25 -13.79 -11.52
CA VAL A 623 -19.38 -13.21 -10.78
C VAL A 623 -18.92 -12.82 -9.37
N SER A 624 -19.22 -11.59 -8.93
CA SER A 624 -18.80 -11.15 -7.60
C SER A 624 -19.65 -11.78 -6.49
N THR A 625 -18.98 -12.14 -5.38
CA THR A 625 -19.63 -12.51 -4.10
C THR A 625 -19.27 -11.52 -3.00
N ASP A 626 -18.90 -10.29 -3.35
CA ASP A 626 -18.61 -9.25 -2.37
C ASP A 626 -19.85 -8.85 -1.56
N SER A 627 -19.66 -8.20 -0.42
CA SER A 627 -20.76 -7.82 0.47
C SER A 627 -21.81 -6.97 -0.25
N ALA A 628 -21.40 -6.08 -1.16
CA ALA A 628 -22.35 -5.24 -1.89
C ALA A 628 -23.19 -6.04 -2.93
N THR A 629 -22.63 -7.11 -3.50
CA THR A 629 -23.39 -8.03 -4.35
C THR A 629 -24.39 -8.84 -3.52
N LEU A 630 -23.95 -9.34 -2.35
CA LEU A 630 -24.82 -10.09 -1.45
C LEU A 630 -25.94 -9.21 -0.90
N GLU A 631 -25.63 -7.99 -0.44
CA GLU A 631 -26.66 -7.03 0.02
C GLU A 631 -27.74 -6.75 -1.07
N ALA A 632 -27.32 -6.62 -2.33
CA ALA A 632 -28.27 -6.44 -3.45
C ALA A 632 -29.13 -7.69 -3.75
N LEU A 633 -28.77 -8.85 -3.20
CA LEU A 633 -29.48 -10.13 -3.34
C LEU A 633 -30.27 -10.52 -2.08
N ARG A 634 -30.25 -9.70 -1.02
CA ARG A 634 -30.80 -10.01 0.30
C ARG A 634 -32.24 -10.52 0.25
N ASP A 635 -33.11 -9.84 -0.51
CA ASP A 635 -34.52 -10.21 -0.63
C ASP A 635 -34.79 -11.36 -1.62
N ARG A 636 -33.75 -11.94 -2.21
CA ARG A 636 -33.90 -12.99 -3.23
C ARG A 636 -33.90 -14.40 -2.67
N HIS A 637 -33.13 -14.63 -1.61
CA HIS A 637 -33.05 -15.95 -0.99
C HIS A 637 -32.53 -15.86 0.46
N PRO A 638 -33.13 -16.60 1.44
CA PRO A 638 -32.74 -16.53 2.85
C PRO A 638 -31.27 -16.86 3.13
N VAL A 639 -30.63 -17.67 2.28
CA VAL A 639 -29.21 -18.04 2.44
C VAL A 639 -28.29 -16.82 2.39
N ILE A 640 -28.71 -15.73 1.76
CA ILE A 640 -27.90 -14.50 1.65
C ILE A 640 -27.69 -13.88 3.04
N ASP A 641 -28.73 -13.82 3.86
CA ASP A 641 -28.61 -13.33 5.23
C ASP A 641 -27.68 -14.22 6.07
N LEU A 642 -27.78 -15.54 5.93
CA LEU A 642 -26.90 -16.48 6.61
C LEU A 642 -25.44 -16.28 6.22
N VAL A 643 -25.15 -16.11 4.92
CA VAL A 643 -23.79 -15.86 4.42
C VAL A 643 -23.26 -14.50 4.88
N LEU A 644 -24.09 -13.45 4.90
CA LEU A 644 -23.72 -12.13 5.39
C LEU A 644 -23.42 -12.16 6.89
N GLU A 645 -24.26 -12.81 7.70
CA GLU A 645 -24.04 -12.99 9.13
C GLU A 645 -22.76 -13.80 9.39
N TYR A 646 -22.59 -14.94 8.71
CA TYR A 646 -21.39 -15.76 8.80
C TYR A 646 -20.11 -14.96 8.56
N ARG A 647 -20.05 -14.21 7.47
CA ARG A 647 -18.89 -13.39 7.13
C ARG A 647 -18.64 -12.29 8.16
N GLN A 648 -19.69 -11.64 8.64
CA GLN A 648 -19.58 -10.62 9.68
C GLN A 648 -19.02 -11.19 10.97
N LEU A 649 -19.59 -12.30 11.47
CA LEU A 649 -19.17 -12.91 12.72
C LEU A 649 -17.75 -13.50 12.63
N THR A 650 -17.44 -14.20 11.54
CA THR A 650 -16.09 -14.77 11.32
C THR A 650 -15.03 -13.67 11.26
N LYS A 651 -15.33 -12.55 10.58
CA LYS A 651 -14.42 -11.40 10.52
C LYS A 651 -14.21 -10.78 11.91
N LEU A 652 -15.28 -10.53 12.66
CA LEU A 652 -15.18 -9.92 13.99
C LEU A 652 -14.47 -10.86 14.98
N LYS A 653 -14.79 -12.14 14.94
CA LYS A 653 -14.14 -13.16 15.76
C LYS A 653 -12.64 -13.21 15.46
N GLY A 654 -12.25 -13.42 14.20
CA GLY A 654 -10.83 -13.57 13.82
C GLY A 654 -10.01 -12.29 13.94
N THR A 655 -10.60 -11.10 13.66
CA THR A 655 -9.84 -9.84 13.66
C THR A 655 -9.71 -9.24 15.06
N TYR A 656 -10.69 -9.40 15.92
CA TYR A 656 -10.73 -8.74 17.23
C TYR A 656 -10.80 -9.73 18.38
N VAL A 657 -11.80 -10.61 18.40
CA VAL A 657 -12.10 -11.42 19.60
C VAL A 657 -10.96 -12.40 19.92
N ASP A 658 -10.46 -13.10 18.90
CA ASP A 658 -9.38 -14.08 19.07
C ASP A 658 -7.99 -13.44 18.96
N ALA A 659 -7.85 -12.36 18.18
CA ALA A 659 -6.54 -11.78 17.92
C ALA A 659 -6.06 -10.81 19.02
N LEU A 660 -6.96 -9.99 19.60
CA LEU A 660 -6.56 -8.97 20.57
C LEU A 660 -5.89 -9.53 21.84
N PRO A 661 -6.36 -10.64 22.45
CA PRO A 661 -5.70 -11.21 23.63
C PRO A 661 -4.24 -11.58 23.38
N ALA A 662 -3.91 -12.05 22.16
CA ALA A 662 -2.54 -12.44 21.80
C ALA A 662 -1.61 -11.24 21.57
N LEU A 663 -2.15 -10.04 21.46
CA LEU A 663 -1.39 -8.79 21.24
C LEU A 663 -1.16 -7.99 22.53
N ILE A 664 -1.62 -8.50 23.67
CA ILE A 664 -1.34 -7.87 24.97
C ILE A 664 0.15 -7.95 25.24
N ASP A 665 0.75 -6.81 25.58
CA ASP A 665 2.14 -6.74 25.98
C ASP A 665 2.35 -7.41 27.33
N PRO A 666 3.19 -8.44 27.41
CA PRO A 666 3.47 -9.11 28.69
C PRO A 666 4.23 -8.23 29.68
N ALA A 667 4.82 -7.11 29.27
CA ALA A 667 5.58 -6.23 30.14
C ALA A 667 4.67 -5.38 31.04
N ASP A 668 3.48 -4.97 30.54
CA ASP A 668 2.55 -4.10 31.29
C ASP A 668 1.10 -4.62 31.29
N GLY A 669 0.81 -5.70 30.57
CA GLY A 669 -0.53 -6.30 30.51
C GLY A 669 -1.53 -5.48 29.72
N ARG A 670 -1.08 -4.57 28.83
CA ARG A 670 -1.95 -3.67 28.07
C ARG A 670 -1.84 -3.92 26.58
N LEU A 671 -2.85 -3.47 25.85
CA LEU A 671 -2.88 -3.51 24.40
C LEU A 671 -2.42 -2.15 23.85
N HIS A 672 -1.52 -2.18 22.89
CA HIS A 672 -0.98 -0.98 22.26
C HIS A 672 -1.25 -1.00 20.77
N THR A 673 -1.76 0.12 20.26
CA THR A 673 -1.92 0.36 18.81
C THR A 673 -0.86 1.36 18.35
N SER A 674 -0.66 1.48 17.05
CA SER A 674 0.14 2.54 16.44
C SER A 674 -0.77 3.57 15.77
N PHE A 675 -0.59 4.85 16.08
CA PHE A 675 -1.31 5.96 15.44
C PHE A 675 -0.45 6.57 14.33
N ASN A 676 -0.97 6.61 13.10
CA ASN A 676 -0.24 7.10 11.94
C ASN A 676 -0.80 8.46 11.49
N GLN A 677 0.07 9.48 11.39
CA GLN A 677 -0.27 10.83 10.95
C GLN A 677 -0.18 11.01 9.43
N THR A 678 0.61 10.22 8.73
CA THR A 678 1.01 10.42 7.34
C THR A 678 0.38 9.44 6.34
N VAL A 679 -0.70 8.73 6.73
CA VAL A 679 -1.33 7.70 5.89
C VAL A 679 -2.58 8.21 5.19
N ALA A 680 -3.44 8.92 5.90
CA ALA A 680 -4.69 9.40 5.34
C ALA A 680 -4.51 10.77 4.67
N ALA A 681 -4.82 10.87 3.39
CA ALA A 681 -4.72 12.14 2.63
C ALA A 681 -5.64 13.26 3.14
N THR A 682 -6.58 12.95 4.04
CA THR A 682 -7.47 13.93 4.68
C THR A 682 -6.91 14.51 5.97
N GLY A 683 -5.75 14.08 6.43
CA GLY A 683 -5.21 14.46 7.74
C GLY A 683 -5.75 13.67 8.93
N ARG A 684 -6.72 12.77 8.72
CA ARG A 684 -7.18 11.88 9.79
C ARG A 684 -6.05 10.98 10.28
N LEU A 685 -6.03 10.70 11.57
CA LEU A 685 -5.19 9.63 12.11
C LEU A 685 -5.71 8.27 11.64
N SER A 686 -4.81 7.34 11.41
CA SER A 686 -5.15 5.94 11.25
C SER A 686 -4.51 5.10 12.33
N SER A 687 -5.16 4.00 12.71
CA SER A 687 -4.66 3.06 13.71
C SER A 687 -4.26 1.76 13.02
N SER A 688 -3.14 1.18 13.45
CA SER A 688 -2.65 -0.12 12.96
C SER A 688 -1.99 -0.92 14.08
N ASP A 689 -1.91 -2.22 13.89
CA ASP A 689 -1.17 -3.17 14.70
C ASP A 689 -1.52 -3.18 16.21
N PRO A 690 -2.83 -3.32 16.57
CA PRO A 690 -4.03 -3.57 15.78
C PRO A 690 -4.79 -2.30 15.39
N ASN A 691 -5.64 -2.37 14.34
CA ASN A 691 -6.53 -1.27 14.01
C ASN A 691 -7.75 -1.24 14.93
N LEU A 692 -7.75 -0.34 15.92
CA LEU A 692 -8.84 -0.17 16.89
C LEU A 692 -9.95 0.76 16.38
N GLN A 693 -9.71 1.55 15.35
CA GLN A 693 -10.71 2.48 14.79
C GLN A 693 -11.82 1.78 14.00
N ASN A 694 -11.63 0.52 13.63
CA ASN A 694 -12.60 -0.24 12.84
C ASN A 694 -13.50 -1.17 13.68
N ILE A 695 -13.45 -1.09 15.02
CA ILE A 695 -14.33 -1.84 15.91
C ILE A 695 -15.77 -1.28 15.78
N PRO A 696 -16.77 -2.12 15.38
CA PRO A 696 -18.12 -1.63 15.16
C PRO A 696 -18.77 -1.07 16.42
N ILE A 697 -19.49 0.03 16.26
CA ILE A 697 -20.23 0.68 17.37
C ILE A 697 -21.70 0.19 17.43
N ARG A 698 -22.30 -0.11 16.25
CA ARG A 698 -23.76 -0.30 16.14
C ARG A 698 -24.22 -1.75 16.32
N SER A 699 -23.35 -2.72 16.14
CA SER A 699 -23.71 -4.12 16.31
C SER A 699 -23.56 -4.56 17.78
N ASP A 700 -24.41 -5.51 18.24
CA ASP A 700 -24.30 -6.06 19.59
C ASP A 700 -22.93 -6.69 19.85
N VAL A 701 -22.40 -7.44 18.88
CA VAL A 701 -21.05 -8.01 18.97
C VAL A 701 -19.99 -6.90 19.11
N GLY A 702 -20.12 -5.82 18.35
CA GLY A 702 -19.18 -4.70 18.40
C GLY A 702 -19.22 -4.00 19.78
N ARG A 703 -20.40 -3.78 20.33
CA ARG A 703 -20.55 -3.23 21.69
C ARG A 703 -19.91 -4.13 22.73
N ARG A 704 -20.12 -5.44 22.66
CA ARG A 704 -19.49 -6.41 23.57
C ARG A 704 -17.97 -6.45 23.43
N ILE A 705 -17.43 -6.28 22.21
CA ILE A 705 -15.98 -6.12 22.03
C ILE A 705 -15.50 -4.85 22.73
N ARG A 706 -16.23 -3.72 22.62
CA ARG A 706 -15.88 -2.46 23.34
C ARG A 706 -15.96 -2.59 24.85
N GLN A 707 -16.85 -3.43 25.41
CA GLN A 707 -16.92 -3.72 26.85
C GLN A 707 -15.64 -4.36 27.39
N ALA A 708 -14.89 -5.07 26.55
CA ALA A 708 -13.59 -5.62 26.94
C ALA A 708 -12.49 -4.57 27.10
N PHE A 709 -12.65 -3.35 26.58
CA PHE A 709 -11.66 -2.28 26.75
C PHE A 709 -11.92 -1.54 28.07
N ILE A 710 -10.96 -1.66 28.98
CA ILE A 710 -11.05 -1.18 30.37
C ILE A 710 -9.92 -0.20 30.70
N PRO A 711 -10.14 0.74 31.65
CA PRO A 711 -9.07 1.60 32.17
C PRO A 711 -8.12 0.82 33.07
N ARG A 712 -7.12 1.48 33.65
CA ARG A 712 -6.31 0.92 34.73
C ARG A 712 -7.19 0.58 35.94
N PRO A 713 -6.79 -0.43 36.73
CA PRO A 713 -7.55 -0.80 37.95
C PRO A 713 -7.81 0.40 38.86
N GLY A 714 -9.08 0.62 39.19
CA GLY A 714 -9.53 1.74 40.01
C GLY A 714 -9.80 3.05 39.26
N ASN A 715 -9.45 3.15 37.99
CA ASN A 715 -9.72 4.32 37.15
C ASN A 715 -11.09 4.21 36.44
N THR A 716 -11.51 5.30 35.85
CA THR A 716 -12.73 5.44 35.05
C THR A 716 -12.35 5.68 33.60
N MET A 717 -12.96 4.97 32.66
CA MET A 717 -12.83 5.29 31.26
C MET A 717 -13.72 6.47 30.92
N VAL A 718 -13.16 7.51 30.35
CA VAL A 718 -13.92 8.68 29.89
C VAL A 718 -13.84 8.73 28.36
N SER A 719 -14.99 8.88 27.73
CA SER A 719 -15.15 9.06 26.28
C SER A 719 -15.73 10.45 26.02
N ALA A 720 -15.15 11.19 25.10
CA ALA A 720 -15.62 12.48 24.64
C ALA A 720 -15.76 12.50 23.13
N ASP A 721 -16.97 12.73 22.62
CA ASP A 721 -17.32 12.62 21.21
C ASP A 721 -17.89 13.93 20.66
N TYR A 722 -17.47 14.34 19.49
CA TYR A 722 -18.03 15.48 18.78
C TYR A 722 -19.40 15.15 18.18
N SER A 723 -20.42 15.91 18.53
CA SER A 723 -21.76 15.74 17.95
C SER A 723 -21.86 16.35 16.55
N GLN A 724 -21.95 15.51 15.53
CA GLN A 724 -22.19 15.89 14.12
C GLN A 724 -21.19 16.93 13.57
N ILE A 725 -19.92 16.84 13.93
CA ILE A 725 -18.91 17.86 13.64
C ILE A 725 -18.76 18.12 12.13
N GLU A 726 -18.78 17.08 11.27
CA GLU A 726 -18.66 17.28 9.82
C GLU A 726 -19.80 18.13 9.24
N LEU A 727 -21.04 17.99 9.76
CA LEU A 727 -22.17 18.83 9.35
C LEU A 727 -22.08 20.27 9.90
N ARG A 728 -21.47 20.46 11.08
CA ARG A 728 -21.18 21.78 11.62
C ARG A 728 -20.09 22.49 10.84
N VAL A 729 -19.06 21.77 10.43
CA VAL A 729 -18.04 22.27 9.49
C VAL A 729 -18.66 22.63 8.14
N LEU A 730 -19.58 21.81 7.62
CA LEU A 730 -20.33 22.14 6.41
C LEU A 730 -21.13 23.44 6.57
N ALA A 731 -21.87 23.58 7.67
CA ALA A 731 -22.66 24.80 7.94
C ALA A 731 -21.77 26.05 8.02
N HIS A 732 -20.60 25.93 8.67
CA HIS A 732 -19.60 27.01 8.76
C HIS A 732 -19.06 27.40 7.37
N LEU A 733 -18.71 26.43 6.53
CA LEU A 733 -18.08 26.68 5.23
C LEU A 733 -19.07 27.19 4.18
N CYS A 734 -20.30 26.68 4.16
CA CYS A 734 -21.30 27.05 3.17
C CYS A 734 -22.17 28.25 3.57
N HIS A 735 -22.16 28.62 4.85
CA HIS A 735 -23.00 29.67 5.44
C HIS A 735 -24.49 29.58 5.05
N ASP A 736 -24.99 28.36 4.84
CA ASP A 736 -26.39 28.14 4.51
C ASP A 736 -27.29 28.54 5.70
N PRO A 737 -28.23 29.53 5.52
CA PRO A 737 -28.98 30.07 6.63
C PRO A 737 -29.80 29.01 7.40
N ALA A 738 -30.37 28.04 6.70
CA ALA A 738 -31.20 27.01 7.33
C ALA A 738 -30.37 26.04 8.18
N LEU A 739 -29.14 25.70 7.72
CA LEU A 739 -28.21 24.88 8.52
C LEU A 739 -27.69 25.66 9.74
N VAL A 740 -27.26 26.90 9.55
CA VAL A 740 -26.72 27.75 10.62
C VAL A 740 -27.77 27.99 11.69
N GLU A 741 -29.02 28.32 11.30
CA GLU A 741 -30.11 28.55 12.23
C GLU A 741 -30.46 27.28 13.02
N ALA A 742 -30.56 26.12 12.36
CA ALA A 742 -30.88 24.86 13.04
C ALA A 742 -29.84 24.51 14.11
N PHE A 743 -28.55 24.63 13.78
CA PHE A 743 -27.47 24.34 14.73
C PHE A 743 -27.39 25.39 15.86
N THR A 744 -27.64 26.66 15.57
CA THR A 744 -27.62 27.72 16.58
C THR A 744 -28.78 27.55 17.56
N ARG A 745 -29.94 27.07 17.13
CA ARG A 745 -31.09 26.77 18.01
C ARG A 745 -30.99 25.42 18.70
N GLY A 746 -29.99 24.61 18.41
CA GLY A 746 -29.83 23.26 18.98
C GLY A 746 -30.88 22.27 18.51
N GLU A 747 -31.49 22.50 17.33
CA GLU A 747 -32.50 21.61 16.75
C GLU A 747 -31.88 20.35 16.13
N ASP A 748 -32.70 19.30 16.05
CA ASP A 748 -32.29 18.08 15.33
C ASP A 748 -32.18 18.34 13.83
N ILE A 749 -30.94 18.51 13.32
CA ILE A 749 -30.68 18.83 11.93
C ILE A 749 -31.29 17.82 10.94
N HIS A 750 -31.44 16.55 11.31
CA HIS A 750 -32.05 15.56 10.43
C HIS A 750 -33.59 15.73 10.40
N ALA A 751 -34.19 16.12 11.51
CA ALA A 751 -35.61 16.44 11.54
C ALA A 751 -35.91 17.75 10.80
N VAL A 752 -35.09 18.79 10.99
CA VAL A 752 -35.20 20.06 10.25
C VAL A 752 -35.03 19.82 8.74
N THR A 753 -34.02 19.06 8.33
CA THR A 753 -33.84 18.69 6.91
C THR A 753 -35.06 17.96 6.37
N ALA A 754 -35.59 16.98 7.10
CA ALA A 754 -36.80 16.26 6.70
C ALA A 754 -38.00 17.19 6.54
N SER A 755 -38.25 18.06 7.52
CA SER A 755 -39.31 19.07 7.47
C SER A 755 -39.23 19.93 6.22
N LEU A 756 -38.04 20.45 5.91
CA LEU A 756 -37.81 21.31 4.75
C LEU A 756 -37.93 20.57 3.42
N VAL A 757 -37.38 19.37 3.30
CA VAL A 757 -37.32 18.63 2.03
C VAL A 757 -38.68 17.99 1.69
N PHE A 758 -39.39 17.43 2.69
CA PHE A 758 -40.71 16.84 2.50
C PHE A 758 -41.83 17.86 2.66
N ASN A 759 -41.52 19.10 3.03
CA ASN A 759 -42.46 20.19 3.26
C ASN A 759 -43.55 19.81 4.27
N VAL A 760 -43.16 19.27 5.40
CA VAL A 760 -44.02 18.91 6.55
C VAL A 760 -43.60 19.69 7.79
N PRO A 761 -44.53 20.06 8.67
CA PRO A 761 -44.17 20.69 9.93
C PRO A 761 -43.22 19.85 10.77
N LEU A 762 -42.26 20.47 11.46
CA LEU A 762 -41.22 19.77 12.23
C LEU A 762 -41.77 18.72 13.23
N PRO A 763 -42.88 18.98 13.96
CA PRO A 763 -43.48 17.98 14.86
C PRO A 763 -44.12 16.79 14.13
N GLU A 764 -44.43 16.92 12.85
CA GLU A 764 -45.09 15.89 12.04
C GLU A 764 -44.09 15.03 11.25
N VAL A 765 -42.82 15.31 11.40
CA VAL A 765 -41.75 14.54 10.72
C VAL A 765 -41.73 13.09 11.23
N THR A 766 -41.97 12.16 10.33
CA THR A 766 -41.95 10.73 10.65
C THR A 766 -40.51 10.21 10.83
N ALA A 767 -40.38 9.10 11.55
CA ALA A 767 -39.09 8.43 11.74
C ALA A 767 -38.43 8.06 10.39
N ASN A 768 -39.22 7.64 9.37
CA ASN A 768 -38.71 7.31 8.04
C ASN A 768 -38.21 8.55 7.29
N GLN A 769 -38.94 9.67 7.35
CA GLN A 769 -38.50 10.94 6.76
C GLN A 769 -37.21 11.45 7.41
N ARG A 770 -37.12 11.40 8.75
CA ARG A 770 -35.91 11.75 9.48
C ARG A 770 -34.73 10.84 9.11
N ARG A 771 -34.99 9.52 8.92
CA ARG A 771 -33.98 8.58 8.45
C ARG A 771 -33.50 8.91 7.03
N ALA A 772 -34.42 9.22 6.12
CA ALA A 772 -34.08 9.63 4.75
C ALA A 772 -33.23 10.91 4.75
N ALA A 773 -33.61 11.92 5.53
CA ALA A 773 -32.87 13.16 5.70
C ALA A 773 -31.46 12.91 6.31
N LYS A 774 -31.34 11.99 7.28
CA LYS A 774 -30.05 11.60 7.83
C LYS A 774 -29.12 11.01 6.76
N VAL A 775 -29.63 10.10 5.93
CA VAL A 775 -28.88 9.53 4.82
C VAL A 775 -28.48 10.59 3.81
N ALA A 776 -29.35 11.56 3.53
CA ALA A 776 -29.05 12.66 2.61
C ALA A 776 -27.98 13.60 3.19
N ASN A 777 -28.10 14.03 4.43
CA ASN A 777 -27.17 14.95 5.07
C ASN A 777 -25.74 14.38 5.07
N PHE A 778 -25.56 13.10 5.38
CA PHE A 778 -24.27 12.45 5.24
C PHE A 778 -23.91 12.18 3.77
N GLY A 779 -24.88 11.79 2.94
CA GLY A 779 -24.67 11.56 1.52
C GLY A 779 -24.13 12.77 0.76
N VAL A 780 -24.53 13.98 1.14
CA VAL A 780 -24.03 15.24 0.55
C VAL A 780 -22.51 15.35 0.73
N LEU A 781 -22.00 15.02 1.92
CA LEU A 781 -20.56 15.03 2.21
C LEU A 781 -19.76 14.04 1.36
N TYR A 782 -20.41 12.96 0.91
CA TYR A 782 -19.77 11.85 0.18
C TYR A 782 -20.17 11.75 -1.29
N GLY A 783 -20.87 12.75 -1.82
CA GLY A 783 -21.34 12.77 -3.21
C GLY A 783 -22.67 12.04 -3.40
N LEU A 784 -23.74 12.62 -2.89
CA LEU A 784 -25.11 12.12 -2.95
C LEU A 784 -25.55 11.79 -4.38
N SER A 785 -26.06 10.58 -4.59
CA SER A 785 -26.61 10.15 -5.88
C SER A 785 -27.97 9.46 -5.72
N ALA A 786 -28.81 9.54 -6.77
CA ALA A 786 -30.12 8.88 -6.76
C ALA A 786 -30.02 7.35 -6.61
N SER A 787 -29.00 6.73 -7.22
CA SER A 787 -28.74 5.31 -7.06
C SER A 787 -28.23 4.94 -5.65
N GLY A 788 -27.56 5.87 -4.97
CA GLY A 788 -27.18 5.71 -3.56
C GLY A 788 -28.42 5.70 -2.67
N LEU A 789 -29.30 6.69 -2.82
CA LEU A 789 -30.57 6.76 -2.07
C LEU A 789 -31.49 5.57 -2.34
N GLN A 790 -31.58 5.10 -3.58
CA GLN A 790 -32.32 3.89 -3.92
C GLN A 790 -31.79 2.69 -3.13
N ARG A 791 -30.48 2.48 -3.10
CA ARG A 791 -29.85 1.37 -2.41
C ARG A 791 -30.02 1.46 -0.90
N ASP A 792 -29.83 2.66 -0.31
CA ASP A 792 -29.72 2.83 1.13
C ASP A 792 -31.10 2.99 1.82
N LEU A 793 -32.11 3.44 1.05
CA LEU A 793 -33.47 3.72 1.54
C LEU A 793 -34.56 2.87 0.84
N GLY A 794 -34.24 2.14 -0.22
CA GLY A 794 -35.25 1.45 -1.04
C GLY A 794 -36.12 2.40 -1.86
N MET A 795 -35.76 3.69 -1.97
CA MET A 795 -36.53 4.74 -2.64
C MET A 795 -36.46 4.57 -4.16
N PRO A 796 -37.58 4.66 -4.92
CA PRO A 796 -37.52 4.65 -6.38
C PRO A 796 -36.61 5.75 -6.94
N VAL A 797 -35.91 5.47 -8.04
CA VAL A 797 -34.87 6.37 -8.59
C VAL A 797 -35.41 7.77 -8.90
N ASP A 798 -36.64 7.86 -9.41
CA ASP A 798 -37.21 9.16 -9.77
C ASP A 798 -37.63 9.97 -8.53
N GLU A 799 -38.13 9.30 -7.48
CA GLU A 799 -38.36 9.89 -6.17
C GLU A 799 -37.06 10.36 -5.54
N ALA A 800 -35.98 9.54 -5.62
CA ALA A 800 -34.65 9.92 -5.15
C ALA A 800 -34.10 11.15 -5.88
N LYS A 801 -34.31 11.28 -7.19
CA LYS A 801 -33.92 12.47 -7.97
C LYS A 801 -34.67 13.71 -7.49
N GLU A 802 -36.00 13.60 -7.30
CA GLU A 802 -36.83 14.69 -6.82
C GLU A 802 -36.41 15.10 -5.39
N PHE A 803 -36.16 14.13 -4.52
CA PHE A 803 -35.64 14.37 -3.18
C PHE A 803 -34.33 15.16 -3.21
N ILE A 804 -33.34 14.76 -4.03
CA ILE A 804 -32.07 15.47 -4.18
C ILE A 804 -32.29 16.89 -4.71
N LYS A 805 -33.18 17.07 -5.69
CA LYS A 805 -33.52 18.39 -6.22
C LYS A 805 -34.12 19.28 -5.13
N ASN A 806 -35.06 18.77 -4.35
CA ASN A 806 -35.66 19.47 -3.24
C ASN A 806 -34.66 19.83 -2.16
N TYR A 807 -33.76 18.90 -1.82
CA TYR A 807 -32.66 19.13 -0.88
C TYR A 807 -31.82 20.35 -1.31
N PHE A 808 -31.28 20.35 -2.52
CA PHE A 808 -30.44 21.45 -3.02
C PHE A 808 -31.22 22.74 -3.35
N THR A 809 -32.53 22.67 -3.45
CA THR A 809 -33.37 23.88 -3.55
C THR A 809 -33.53 24.55 -2.17
N ARG A 810 -33.65 23.74 -1.10
CA ARG A 810 -33.77 24.23 0.28
C ARG A 810 -32.44 24.66 0.86
N PHE A 811 -31.39 23.95 0.53
CA PHE A 811 -30.02 24.23 0.96
C PHE A 811 -29.18 24.75 -0.22
N ALA A 812 -29.55 25.92 -0.72
CA ALA A 812 -28.91 26.55 -1.87
C ALA A 812 -27.45 26.94 -1.59
N GLY A 813 -27.13 27.35 -0.35
CA GLY A 813 -25.76 27.63 0.10
C GLY A 813 -24.86 26.41 0.02
N VAL A 814 -25.37 25.25 0.45
CA VAL A 814 -24.65 23.98 0.33
C VAL A 814 -24.31 23.68 -1.12
N ARG A 815 -25.30 23.79 -2.02
CA ARG A 815 -25.06 23.53 -3.45
C ARG A 815 -23.98 24.44 -4.02
N ALA A 816 -24.09 25.76 -3.79
CA ALA A 816 -23.12 26.74 -4.28
C ALA A 816 -21.72 26.45 -3.78
N PHE A 817 -21.57 26.09 -2.51
CA PHE A 817 -20.28 25.73 -1.91
C PHE A 817 -19.68 24.47 -2.55
N LEU A 818 -20.47 23.41 -2.77
CA LEU A 818 -19.98 22.18 -3.40
C LEU A 818 -19.53 22.40 -4.84
N GLU A 819 -20.25 23.25 -5.60
CA GLU A 819 -19.86 23.65 -6.95
C GLU A 819 -18.54 24.46 -6.91
N GLN A 820 -18.42 25.42 -5.98
CA GLN A 820 -17.19 26.20 -5.79
C GLN A 820 -15.98 25.32 -5.45
N VAL A 821 -16.11 24.38 -4.52
CA VAL A 821 -15.03 23.46 -4.17
C VAL A 821 -14.52 22.68 -5.37
N LYS A 822 -15.42 22.22 -6.26
CA LYS A 822 -15.03 21.55 -7.50
C LYS A 822 -14.31 22.49 -8.44
N ASP A 823 -14.84 23.70 -8.65
CA ASP A 823 -14.21 24.69 -9.53
C ASP A 823 -12.80 25.08 -9.02
N ASP A 824 -12.63 25.25 -7.72
CA ASP A 824 -11.34 25.52 -7.10
C ASP A 824 -10.39 24.33 -7.24
N ALA A 825 -10.89 23.10 -7.08
CA ALA A 825 -10.12 21.88 -7.32
C ALA A 825 -9.63 21.79 -8.78
N TYR A 826 -10.50 22.09 -9.76
CA TYR A 826 -10.11 22.11 -11.16
C TYR A 826 -9.11 23.23 -11.50
N ARG A 827 -9.21 24.38 -10.81
CA ARG A 827 -8.33 25.54 -11.00
C ARG A 827 -6.96 25.29 -10.38
N ASN A 828 -6.91 24.85 -9.12
CA ASN A 828 -5.70 24.77 -8.32
C ASN A 828 -5.00 23.40 -8.40
N GLY A 829 -5.74 22.33 -8.79
CA GLY A 829 -5.26 20.96 -8.75
C GLY A 829 -5.26 20.33 -7.35
N TYR A 830 -5.70 21.08 -6.34
CA TYR A 830 -5.86 20.64 -4.96
C TYR A 830 -7.05 21.31 -4.29
N VAL A 831 -7.43 20.81 -3.13
CA VAL A 831 -8.40 21.40 -2.19
C VAL A 831 -7.77 21.53 -0.81
N GLU A 832 -8.30 22.46 -0.01
CA GLU A 832 -7.77 22.79 1.32
C GLU A 832 -8.80 22.54 2.42
N THR A 833 -8.30 22.30 3.63
CA THR A 833 -9.10 22.28 4.87
C THR A 833 -9.19 23.66 5.51
N LEU A 834 -9.85 23.74 6.70
CA LEU A 834 -9.90 24.95 7.52
C LEU A 834 -8.53 25.55 7.88
N LEU A 835 -7.53 24.69 8.06
CA LEU A 835 -6.16 25.09 8.40
C LEU A 835 -5.21 25.10 7.18
N GLY A 836 -5.74 25.06 5.95
CA GLY A 836 -4.94 25.11 4.74
C GLY A 836 -4.22 23.81 4.38
N ARG A 837 -4.55 22.69 5.04
CA ARG A 837 -4.04 21.35 4.65
C ARG A 837 -4.46 21.03 3.24
N ARG A 838 -3.51 20.66 2.37
CA ARG A 838 -3.77 20.42 0.94
C ARG A 838 -3.95 18.94 0.63
N ARG A 839 -4.91 18.67 -0.26
CA ARG A 839 -5.02 17.39 -0.93
C ARG A 839 -4.94 17.59 -2.44
N TYR A 840 -3.90 17.08 -3.04
CA TYR A 840 -3.69 17.12 -4.49
C TYR A 840 -4.53 16.05 -5.20
N LEU A 841 -5.18 16.42 -6.33
CA LEU A 841 -6.16 15.61 -7.04
C LEU A 841 -5.78 15.49 -8.52
N GLN A 842 -4.98 14.49 -8.85
CA GLN A 842 -4.46 14.29 -10.21
C GLN A 842 -5.56 13.87 -11.20
N ASP A 843 -6.52 13.04 -10.74
CA ASP A 843 -7.55 12.42 -11.58
C ASP A 843 -8.72 13.35 -11.95
N LEU A 844 -8.75 14.62 -11.52
CA LEU A 844 -9.80 15.56 -11.88
C LEU A 844 -9.95 15.75 -13.41
N ARG A 845 -8.86 15.65 -14.14
CA ARG A 845 -8.81 15.79 -15.60
C ARG A 845 -8.70 14.45 -16.32
N ALA A 846 -8.89 13.31 -15.62
CA ALA A 846 -8.83 12.00 -16.22
C ALA A 846 -9.88 11.86 -17.34
N ALA A 847 -9.49 11.25 -18.46
CA ALA A 847 -10.39 10.94 -19.57
C ALA A 847 -11.48 9.94 -19.15
N ASN A 848 -11.16 9.05 -18.18
CA ASN A 848 -12.11 8.10 -17.62
C ASN A 848 -13.13 8.81 -16.69
N PRO A 849 -14.44 8.82 -17.01
CA PRO A 849 -15.46 9.49 -16.20
C PRO A 849 -15.56 8.94 -14.76
N MET A 850 -15.22 7.66 -14.55
CA MET A 850 -15.28 7.02 -13.23
C MET A 850 -14.17 7.56 -12.32
N LEU A 851 -12.94 7.69 -12.84
CA LEU A 851 -11.81 8.27 -12.10
C LEU A 851 -12.06 9.75 -11.81
N ARG A 852 -12.51 10.50 -12.80
CA ARG A 852 -12.86 11.92 -12.64
C ARG A 852 -13.95 12.11 -11.57
N SER A 853 -15.05 11.33 -11.63
CA SER A 853 -16.10 11.41 -10.62
C SER A 853 -15.63 10.99 -9.22
N ALA A 854 -14.68 10.04 -9.13
CA ALA A 854 -14.06 9.68 -7.85
C ALA A 854 -13.22 10.85 -7.31
N ALA A 855 -12.42 11.51 -8.14
CA ALA A 855 -11.63 12.68 -7.76
C ALA A 855 -12.52 13.87 -7.34
N GLU A 856 -13.63 14.12 -8.02
CA GLU A 856 -14.60 15.14 -7.62
C GLU A 856 -15.21 14.86 -6.24
N ARG A 857 -15.55 13.59 -5.96
CA ARG A 857 -16.01 13.20 -4.60
C ARG A 857 -14.92 13.39 -3.55
N MET A 858 -13.66 13.08 -3.88
CA MET A 858 -12.54 13.34 -2.98
C MET A 858 -12.33 14.83 -2.73
N ALA A 859 -12.53 15.68 -3.74
CA ALA A 859 -12.49 17.13 -3.60
C ALA A 859 -13.54 17.62 -2.63
N VAL A 860 -14.78 17.19 -2.82
CA VAL A 860 -15.93 17.58 -1.98
C VAL A 860 -15.74 17.14 -0.53
N ASN A 861 -15.22 15.95 -0.30
CA ASN A 861 -15.03 15.39 1.04
C ASN A 861 -13.93 16.10 1.86
N MET A 862 -12.90 16.61 1.22
CA MET A 862 -11.70 17.09 1.89
C MET A 862 -11.97 18.22 2.89
N PRO A 863 -12.74 19.28 2.56
CA PRO A 863 -13.00 20.38 3.52
C PRO A 863 -13.67 19.92 4.81
N PHE A 864 -14.55 18.91 4.74
CA PHE A 864 -15.30 18.44 5.91
C PHE A 864 -14.52 17.43 6.73
N GLN A 865 -14.04 16.35 6.11
CA GLN A 865 -13.27 15.32 6.81
C GLN A 865 -11.92 15.85 7.30
N GLY A 866 -11.26 16.64 6.47
CA GLY A 866 -9.99 17.24 6.84
C GLY A 866 -10.17 18.34 7.89
N GLY A 867 -11.22 19.18 7.77
CA GLY A 867 -11.55 20.19 8.76
C GLY A 867 -11.87 19.58 10.14
N ASN A 868 -12.62 18.48 10.16
CA ASN A 868 -12.84 17.71 11.39
C ASN A 868 -11.52 17.15 11.97
N ALA A 869 -10.65 16.57 11.11
CA ALA A 869 -9.36 16.06 11.54
C ALA A 869 -8.46 17.17 12.14
N ASP A 870 -8.48 18.34 11.53
CA ASP A 870 -7.74 19.51 12.02
C ASP A 870 -8.27 19.98 13.38
N ILE A 871 -9.59 20.08 13.57
CA ILE A 871 -10.22 20.44 14.85
C ILE A 871 -9.87 19.42 15.94
N MET A 872 -9.97 18.11 15.62
CA MET A 872 -9.62 17.04 16.55
C MET A 872 -8.16 17.14 17.01
N LYS A 873 -7.22 17.38 16.08
CA LYS A 873 -5.80 17.52 16.39
C LYS A 873 -5.50 18.76 17.24
N LEU A 874 -6.16 19.89 16.95
CA LEU A 874 -6.07 21.08 17.79
C LEU A 874 -6.54 20.79 19.20
N ALA A 875 -7.68 20.09 19.36
CA ALA A 875 -8.19 19.70 20.68
C ALA A 875 -7.19 18.79 21.42
N MET A 876 -6.59 17.81 20.75
CA MET A 876 -5.58 16.92 21.36
C MET A 876 -4.36 17.72 21.86
N VAL A 877 -3.88 18.68 21.06
CA VAL A 877 -2.75 19.52 21.41
C VAL A 877 -3.09 20.44 22.60
N ALA A 878 -4.27 21.06 22.59
CA ALA A 878 -4.74 21.91 23.68
C ALA A 878 -4.91 21.13 24.99
N LEU A 879 -5.52 19.97 24.93
CA LEU A 879 -5.70 19.05 26.07
C LEU A 879 -4.36 18.64 26.68
N ARG A 880 -3.37 18.28 25.88
CA ARG A 880 -2.05 17.91 26.39
C ARG A 880 -1.38 19.07 27.13
N ARG A 881 -1.48 20.28 26.57
CA ARG A 881 -0.96 21.50 27.24
C ARG A 881 -1.65 21.73 28.58
N ARG A 882 -2.99 21.66 28.62
CA ARG A 882 -3.78 21.86 29.82
C ARG A 882 -3.52 20.78 30.87
N PHE A 883 -3.46 19.52 30.48
CA PHE A 883 -3.17 18.41 31.39
C PHE A 883 -1.80 18.58 32.06
N GLY A 884 -0.79 19.00 31.29
CA GLY A 884 0.53 19.34 31.84
C GLY A 884 0.53 20.53 32.77
N ALA A 885 -0.19 21.61 32.42
CA ALA A 885 -0.27 22.84 33.24
C ALA A 885 -1.02 22.63 34.53
N GLU A 886 -2.09 21.84 34.54
CA GLU A 886 -2.90 21.54 35.74
C GLU A 886 -2.40 20.33 36.54
N GLY A 887 -1.38 19.63 36.05
CA GLY A 887 -0.74 18.48 36.72
C GLY A 887 -1.64 17.25 36.80
N PHE A 888 -2.51 17.00 35.81
CA PHE A 888 -3.34 15.82 35.76
C PHE A 888 -2.46 14.57 35.56
N ARG A 889 -2.80 13.51 36.28
CA ARG A 889 -2.22 12.14 36.13
C ARG A 889 -2.96 11.31 35.08
N SER A 890 -4.22 11.70 34.81
CA SER A 890 -5.08 11.09 33.81
C SER A 890 -4.49 11.23 32.41
N GLN A 891 -4.75 10.25 31.52
CA GLN A 891 -4.09 10.17 30.21
C GLN A 891 -5.10 9.98 29.10
N MET A 892 -4.86 10.62 27.96
CA MET A 892 -5.49 10.27 26.69
C MET A 892 -4.90 8.95 26.21
N ILE A 893 -5.74 7.99 25.82
CA ILE A 893 -5.29 6.65 25.45
C ILE A 893 -5.71 6.22 24.04
N LEU A 894 -6.86 6.67 23.55
CA LEU A 894 -7.32 6.35 22.20
C LEU A 894 -7.94 7.57 21.50
N GLN A 895 -7.80 7.59 20.18
CA GLN A 895 -8.54 8.46 19.28
C GLN A 895 -9.21 7.59 18.22
N VAL A 896 -10.56 7.69 18.11
CA VAL A 896 -11.36 6.88 17.21
C VAL A 896 -12.42 7.75 16.53
N HIS A 897 -12.27 7.99 15.22
CA HIS A 897 -13.14 8.89 14.46
C HIS A 897 -13.24 10.29 15.07
N ASP A 898 -14.37 10.62 15.66
CA ASP A 898 -14.66 11.93 16.26
C ASP A 898 -14.60 11.87 17.81
N GLU A 899 -14.05 10.77 18.35
CA GLU A 899 -14.02 10.41 19.77
C GLU A 899 -12.59 10.40 20.31
N LEU A 900 -12.40 10.96 21.54
CA LEU A 900 -11.21 10.80 22.37
C LEU A 900 -11.55 9.96 23.59
N VAL A 901 -10.67 9.02 23.94
CA VAL A 901 -10.84 8.14 25.11
C VAL A 901 -9.70 8.35 26.09
N PHE A 902 -10.02 8.43 27.36
CA PHE A 902 -9.12 8.75 28.46
C PHE A 902 -9.20 7.68 29.56
N ASP A 903 -8.07 7.44 30.20
CA ASP A 903 -7.90 6.65 31.43
C ASP A 903 -7.78 7.62 32.59
N VAL A 904 -8.85 7.76 33.40
CA VAL A 904 -9.05 8.88 34.34
C VAL A 904 -9.05 8.41 35.76
N TYR A 905 -8.22 9.03 36.62
CA TYR A 905 -8.25 8.82 38.07
C TYR A 905 -9.55 9.29 38.69
N PRO A 906 -10.13 8.56 39.67
CA PRO A 906 -11.44 8.91 40.25
C PRO A 906 -11.50 10.31 40.86
N ASP A 907 -10.42 10.75 41.49
CA ASP A 907 -10.30 12.08 42.11
C ASP A 907 -10.14 13.22 41.09
N GLU A 908 -9.86 12.92 39.84
CA GLU A 908 -9.71 13.86 38.73
C GLU A 908 -10.94 13.89 37.79
N LEU A 909 -11.90 12.96 37.94
CA LEU A 909 -12.97 12.70 36.97
C LEU A 909 -13.71 13.97 36.50
N HIS A 910 -14.26 14.74 37.42
CA HIS A 910 -15.02 15.92 37.05
C HIS A 910 -14.17 17.05 36.47
N ARG A 911 -12.96 17.23 36.99
CA ARG A 911 -12.01 18.24 36.48
C ARG A 911 -11.54 17.89 35.06
N VAL A 912 -11.20 16.61 34.83
CA VAL A 912 -10.80 16.12 33.50
C VAL A 912 -11.97 16.22 32.53
N ALA A 913 -13.16 15.79 32.90
CA ALA A 913 -14.37 15.90 32.08
C ALA A 913 -14.67 17.34 31.68
N ALA A 914 -14.52 18.30 32.60
CA ALA A 914 -14.67 19.73 32.33
C ALA A 914 -13.61 20.24 31.38
N ALA A 915 -12.33 19.96 31.66
CA ALA A 915 -11.22 20.33 30.79
C ALA A 915 -11.37 19.77 29.37
N VAL A 916 -11.73 18.49 29.24
CA VAL A 916 -11.95 17.85 27.96
C VAL A 916 -13.07 18.52 27.18
N LYS A 917 -14.20 18.79 27.82
CA LYS A 917 -15.33 19.46 27.16
C LYS A 917 -14.96 20.88 26.71
N GLU A 918 -14.31 21.66 27.57
CA GLU A 918 -13.91 23.03 27.26
C GLU A 918 -12.90 23.11 26.13
N GLU A 919 -11.84 22.29 26.15
CA GLU A 919 -10.81 22.31 25.12
C GLU A 919 -11.33 21.78 23.80
N MET A 920 -12.16 20.73 23.79
CA MET A 920 -12.75 20.23 22.55
C MET A 920 -13.76 21.21 21.94
N VAL A 921 -14.57 21.88 22.74
CA VAL A 921 -15.50 22.93 22.29
C VAL A 921 -14.74 24.14 21.79
N GLY A 922 -13.68 24.54 22.48
CA GLY A 922 -12.86 25.73 22.19
C GLY A 922 -11.78 25.50 21.13
N ALA A 923 -11.60 24.27 20.59
CA ALA A 923 -10.51 23.95 19.70
C ALA A 923 -10.49 24.78 18.41
N TYR A 924 -11.65 25.17 17.91
CA TYR A 924 -11.80 26.01 16.72
C TYR A 924 -13.11 26.82 16.78
N GLU A 925 -13.09 28.06 16.32
CA GLU A 925 -14.29 28.92 16.29
C GLU A 925 -15.06 28.70 14.98
N LEU A 926 -16.18 27.95 15.05
CA LEU A 926 -17.12 27.82 13.95
C LEU A 926 -18.24 28.87 14.04
N SER A 927 -18.89 29.18 12.91
CA SER A 927 -20.09 30.05 12.89
C SER A 927 -21.33 29.40 13.55
N VAL A 928 -21.21 28.14 13.98
CA VAL A 928 -22.23 27.37 14.69
C VAL A 928 -21.59 26.72 15.93
N PRO A 929 -22.36 26.51 17.01
CA PRO A 929 -21.81 25.92 18.24
C PRO A 929 -21.19 24.52 17.98
N ILE A 930 -20.02 24.25 18.54
CA ILE A 930 -19.48 22.91 18.67
C ILE A 930 -20.09 22.28 19.93
N VAL A 931 -20.51 21.03 19.80
CA VAL A 931 -21.13 20.27 20.91
C VAL A 931 -20.32 18.99 21.13
N VAL A 932 -19.94 18.75 22.39
CA VAL A 932 -19.18 17.59 22.84
C VAL A 932 -19.97 16.85 23.91
N GLU A 933 -20.15 15.56 23.74
CA GLU A 933 -20.72 14.66 24.74
C GLU A 933 -19.59 13.99 25.52
N VAL A 934 -19.55 14.18 26.85
CA VAL A 934 -18.57 13.53 27.72
C VAL A 934 -19.26 12.49 28.58
N LYS A 935 -18.78 11.24 28.51
CA LYS A 935 -19.33 10.08 29.22
C LYS A 935 -18.23 9.39 30.01
N GLY A 936 -18.57 8.79 31.15
CA GLY A 936 -17.66 8.04 32.00
C GLY A 936 -18.22 6.70 32.42
N GLY A 937 -17.37 5.69 32.56
CA GLY A 937 -17.82 4.36 32.95
C GLY A 937 -16.70 3.34 33.18
N PRO A 938 -17.05 2.10 33.47
CA PRO A 938 -16.07 1.05 33.76
C PRO A 938 -15.35 0.52 32.53
N ASN A 939 -15.87 0.73 31.34
CA ASN A 939 -15.31 0.28 30.07
C ASN A 939 -15.78 1.18 28.91
N TRP A 940 -15.31 0.92 27.69
CA TRP A 940 -15.56 1.78 26.54
C TRP A 940 -17.02 1.79 26.01
N ASP A 941 -17.86 0.81 26.39
CA ASP A 941 -19.28 0.74 25.98
C ASP A 941 -20.22 1.20 27.10
N ALA A 942 -19.98 0.76 28.33
CA ALA A 942 -20.83 1.04 29.48
C ALA A 942 -20.48 2.40 30.10
N VAL A 943 -20.65 3.47 29.30
CA VAL A 943 -20.38 4.86 29.70
C VAL A 943 -21.69 5.64 29.86
N MET A 944 -21.74 6.49 30.88
CA MET A 944 -22.89 7.36 31.20
C MET A 944 -22.44 8.83 31.17
N PRO A 945 -23.34 9.80 30.87
CA PRO A 945 -22.99 11.21 30.92
C PRO A 945 -22.34 11.57 32.24
N VAL A 946 -21.20 12.25 32.20
CA VAL A 946 -20.57 12.86 33.38
C VAL A 946 -21.16 14.22 33.56
N ASP A 947 -21.69 14.50 34.77
CA ASP A 947 -22.20 15.84 35.12
C ASP A 947 -21.02 16.80 35.20
N VAL A 948 -20.87 17.59 34.17
CA VAL A 948 -19.86 18.66 34.09
C VAL A 948 -20.62 19.91 34.46
N ALA A 949 -20.53 20.32 35.71
CA ALA A 949 -21.12 21.57 36.17
C ALA A 949 -20.70 22.72 35.24
N ALA A 950 -21.69 23.47 34.74
CA ALA A 950 -21.52 24.57 33.80
C ALA A 950 -20.66 25.70 34.38
#